data_1dacd081c4986ba61f6b32c03553c264
#
_entry.id   1dacd081c4986ba61f6b32c03553c264
#
_cell.length_a   1.000
_cell.length_b   1.000
_cell.length_c   1.000
_cell.angle_alpha   90.00
_cell.angle_beta   90.00
_cell.angle_gamma   90.00
#
_symmetry.space_group_name_H-M   'P 1'
#
loop_
_entity.id
_entity.type
_entity.pdbx_description
1 polymer ?
#
loop_
_entity_poly.entity_id
_entity_poly.type
_entity_poly.pdbx_seq_one_letter_code
_entity_poly.pdbx_strand_id
1 'polypeptide(L)'
;MANSEEINEMPERRLVIIGARGEGKSSAANTILRKERFESSRTQTLQAEARHEIVEGRNLVFVDTPGWKRSPSLNEIPERDKQQFKLYASKCQPGPHAFLLVVPTDASFSQKEKKAVLDYMKLLGNRVWSYTMVLFTFGDYLGKKTIEQHIESEGAALTWLIGKCNDRYHVLNNKDKSNLSQVIQLLEKIDDMVRENSDGYYMLDNSVFHAIQKRDEVAKKAQQRFRQALEQQEELNKIVSDVEMKPIQKLQIILLGSHGVGKTSVMNTILGIKEQEDETTVLSQLHEGRVGRMEIAVVDTPGWRKGSPARDTPEMIKDEVVHSLLKCRPGPDVFLLVIDADASFNRRHLEAATTHVELFGLNVWKHTMVVFTRGDWLGSRSIEEYIEGEGKYLQNLLEICGNRYHVLDNMNEYDGAQVDKLLEKIIQTLAGNGGQHFAPKKEMLDALREKEKKVQLAVDRRTQLKATRGVKGPTKKLHEIKILILGEKKSGKTTAANLILRDKVFPTQPNHGCMAKQAPVADRQVTVVDTPGWAAEESQCTREQDRQIVSGLTLSPQGVDAVLIVWSLDVKFREANHDALVDHITLFGDKIWNHTMVLFTNEDTLADKSLEEYIEKEDPALRQLVDKCGNNYHCLNILETRDDTQHVQLFKKIEDMSAKNQGRLFCPNMNDIYRSIDEKFQKRKLHFRNMWVQAFTSQRLELLREHKTKLEKLHDNIKEIVPSPLAPSKAKKTSVLSDIEEQIHELGRNIMKLNKSTNSMDVLPPNLNQSTPEMDKVLDWMSKHQRNIDDCDSMLNMSESSGYRSPPVFALDD
;
A
#
# COMPACT_ATOMS: atom_id res chain seq x y z
N MET A 1 -48.66 16.32 55.36
CA MET A 1 -48.61 16.06 53.93
C MET A 1 -47.50 16.95 53.36
N ALA A 2 -46.34 16.36 53.21
CA ALA A 2 -45.19 17.02 52.57
C ALA A 2 -45.17 16.58 51.11
N ASN A 3 -45.39 17.53 50.19
CA ASN A 3 -45.19 17.33 48.77
C ASN A 3 -43.69 17.08 48.56
N SER A 4 -43.36 15.86 48.20
CA SER A 4 -42.09 15.60 47.56
C SER A 4 -42.19 16.17 46.14
N GLU A 5 -41.57 17.31 45.88
CA GLU A 5 -41.26 17.75 44.54
C GLU A 5 -40.35 16.70 43.94
N GLU A 6 -40.84 15.92 43.02
CA GLU A 6 -40.03 15.15 42.09
C GLU A 6 -39.17 16.17 41.32
N ILE A 7 -37.88 16.27 41.67
CA ILE A 7 -36.91 16.94 40.87
C ILE A 7 -36.87 16.16 39.56
N ASN A 8 -37.58 16.66 38.55
CA ASN A 8 -37.49 16.14 37.18
C ASN A 8 -36.06 16.39 36.70
N GLU A 9 -35.15 15.44 36.92
CA GLU A 9 -33.81 15.50 36.39
C GLU A 9 -33.89 15.59 34.85
N MET A 10 -33.32 16.66 34.30
CA MET A 10 -33.25 16.82 32.83
C MET A 10 -32.55 15.61 32.22
N PRO A 11 -33.12 14.99 31.15
CA PRO A 11 -32.51 13.81 30.55
C PRO A 11 -31.13 14.15 30.03
N GLU A 12 -30.12 13.39 30.46
CA GLU A 12 -28.77 13.51 29.97
C GLU A 12 -28.60 12.79 28.62
N ARG A 13 -27.94 13.46 27.68
CA ARG A 13 -27.57 12.88 26.38
C ARG A 13 -26.08 13.08 26.11
N ARG A 14 -25.37 11.97 25.92
CA ARG A 14 -23.93 11.92 25.63
C ARG A 14 -23.73 11.60 24.15
N LEU A 15 -23.17 12.55 23.42
CA LEU A 15 -23.03 12.52 21.98
C LEU A 15 -21.57 12.58 21.57
N VAL A 16 -21.15 11.74 20.65
CA VAL A 16 -19.80 11.75 20.06
C VAL A 16 -19.95 11.99 18.55
N ILE A 17 -19.36 13.08 18.05
CA ILE A 17 -19.37 13.36 16.61
C ILE A 17 -18.09 12.83 15.96
N ILE A 18 -18.26 12.07 14.87
CA ILE A 18 -17.19 11.37 14.13
C ILE A 18 -17.38 11.62 12.63
N GLY A 19 -16.29 11.49 11.85
CA GLY A 19 -16.32 11.72 10.39
C GLY A 19 -14.94 12.09 9.86
N ALA A 20 -14.80 12.28 8.55
CA ALA A 20 -13.54 12.66 7.96
C ALA A 20 -13.19 14.14 8.21
N ARG A 21 -11.96 14.53 7.88
CA ARG A 21 -11.45 15.89 8.03
C ARG A 21 -12.20 16.85 7.09
N GLY A 22 -12.51 18.03 7.59
CA GLY A 22 -13.17 19.07 6.77
C GLY A 22 -14.67 18.87 6.53
N GLU A 23 -15.30 17.82 7.10
CA GLU A 23 -16.73 17.52 6.90
C GLU A 23 -17.69 18.33 7.78
N GLY A 24 -17.19 19.34 8.50
CA GLY A 24 -18.02 20.26 9.28
C GLY A 24 -18.44 19.76 10.66
N LYS A 25 -17.69 18.84 11.31
CA LYS A 25 -17.96 18.27 12.64
C LYS A 25 -18.07 19.33 13.72
N SER A 26 -17.03 20.14 13.92
CA SER A 26 -17.00 21.20 14.95
C SER A 26 -18.06 22.27 14.70
N SER A 27 -18.34 22.60 13.43
CA SER A 27 -19.43 23.51 13.07
C SER A 27 -20.79 22.92 13.40
N ALA A 28 -21.00 21.62 13.12
CA ALA A 28 -22.24 20.92 13.49
C ALA A 28 -22.39 20.83 15.02
N ALA A 29 -21.30 20.56 15.74
CA ALA A 29 -21.29 20.56 17.20
C ALA A 29 -21.71 21.94 17.78
N ASN A 30 -21.16 23.03 17.25
CA ASN A 30 -21.53 24.40 17.65
C ASN A 30 -22.99 24.72 17.30
N THR A 31 -23.49 24.27 16.16
CA THR A 31 -24.89 24.42 15.77
C THR A 31 -25.82 23.70 16.76
N ILE A 32 -25.49 22.45 17.12
CA ILE A 32 -26.27 21.63 18.06
C ILE A 32 -26.25 22.23 19.47
N LEU A 33 -25.08 22.67 19.93
CA LEU A 33 -24.92 23.30 21.24
C LEU A 33 -25.40 24.75 21.30
N ARG A 34 -25.73 25.35 20.13
CA ARG A 34 -26.16 26.75 20.00
C ARG A 34 -25.17 27.77 20.60
N LYS A 35 -23.90 27.38 20.67
CA LYS A 35 -22.79 28.16 21.19
C LYS A 35 -21.51 27.80 20.49
N GLU A 36 -20.66 28.80 20.24
CA GLU A 36 -19.30 28.55 19.72
C GLU A 36 -18.41 27.98 20.82
N ARG A 37 -18.43 26.67 21.01
CA ARG A 37 -17.69 25.95 22.04
C ARG A 37 -16.47 25.23 21.49
N PHE A 38 -16.44 24.97 20.18
CA PHE A 38 -15.36 24.33 19.47
C PHE A 38 -14.82 25.28 18.39
N GLU A 39 -13.53 25.28 18.21
CA GLU A 39 -12.92 26.05 17.11
C GLU A 39 -13.35 25.45 15.78
N SER A 40 -14.05 26.24 14.98
CA SER A 40 -14.55 25.84 13.66
C SER A 40 -13.80 26.54 12.51
N SER A 41 -12.61 27.10 12.81
CA SER A 41 -11.74 27.73 11.82
C SER A 41 -11.10 26.69 10.90
N ARG A 42 -10.30 27.14 9.92
CA ARG A 42 -9.51 26.25 9.04
C ARG A 42 -8.47 25.41 9.80
N THR A 43 -8.26 25.70 11.09
CA THR A 43 -7.43 24.92 11.99
C THR A 43 -8.14 23.62 12.34
N GLN A 44 -7.37 22.55 12.33
CA GLN A 44 -7.88 21.19 12.53
C GLN A 44 -8.06 20.88 14.01
N THR A 45 -9.15 20.17 14.38
CA THR A 45 -9.29 19.56 15.70
C THR A 45 -8.23 18.49 15.89
N LEU A 46 -7.28 18.71 16.80
CA LEU A 46 -6.16 17.80 17.04
C LEU A 46 -6.44 16.78 18.16
N GLN A 47 -7.34 17.12 19.08
CA GLN A 47 -7.74 16.28 20.21
C GLN A 47 -9.26 16.26 20.39
N ALA A 48 -9.78 15.13 20.90
CA ALA A 48 -11.19 15.04 21.24
C ALA A 48 -11.48 15.87 22.49
N GLU A 49 -12.43 16.77 22.40
CA GLU A 49 -12.86 17.66 23.47
C GLU A 49 -14.29 17.39 23.87
N ALA A 50 -14.56 17.35 25.18
CA ALA A 50 -15.90 17.21 25.72
C ALA A 50 -16.39 18.57 26.25
N ARG A 51 -17.63 18.93 25.96
CA ARG A 51 -18.33 20.12 26.46
C ARG A 51 -19.70 19.74 27.01
N HIS A 52 -20.12 20.46 28.04
CA HIS A 52 -21.41 20.28 28.70
C HIS A 52 -22.27 21.50 28.46
N GLU A 53 -23.48 21.33 27.97
CA GLU A 53 -24.45 22.42 27.75
C GLU A 53 -25.86 21.92 27.93
N ILE A 54 -26.76 22.85 28.37
CA ILE A 54 -28.18 22.60 28.42
C ILE A 54 -28.80 23.11 27.13
N VAL A 55 -29.38 22.19 26.35
CA VAL A 55 -30.04 22.51 25.08
C VAL A 55 -31.43 21.90 25.05
N GLU A 56 -32.45 22.74 24.88
CA GLU A 56 -33.85 22.34 24.72
C GLU A 56 -34.31 21.31 25.80
N GLY A 57 -34.05 21.65 27.08
CA GLY A 57 -34.42 20.85 28.24
C GLY A 57 -33.65 19.53 28.38
N ARG A 58 -32.47 19.41 27.75
CA ARG A 58 -31.60 18.22 27.86
C ARG A 58 -30.21 18.66 28.32
N ASN A 59 -29.59 17.89 29.20
CA ASN A 59 -28.19 18.06 29.58
C ASN A 59 -27.31 17.32 28.55
N LEU A 60 -26.70 18.05 27.64
CA LEU A 60 -25.86 17.47 26.59
C LEU A 60 -24.40 17.39 27.02
N VAL A 61 -23.82 16.20 26.95
CA VAL A 61 -22.37 15.98 26.96
C VAL A 61 -21.95 15.74 25.52
N PHE A 62 -21.28 16.68 24.90
CA PHE A 62 -20.91 16.62 23.49
C PHE A 62 -19.39 16.49 23.33
N VAL A 63 -18.95 15.46 22.59
CA VAL A 63 -17.54 15.23 22.29
C VAL A 63 -17.30 15.50 20.81
N ASP A 64 -16.54 16.58 20.52
CA ASP A 64 -15.98 16.82 19.18
C ASP A 64 -14.68 16.03 19.03
N THR A 65 -14.48 15.45 17.85
CA THR A 65 -13.37 14.55 17.60
C THR A 65 -12.54 14.98 16.40
N PRO A 66 -11.21 14.69 16.40
CA PRO A 66 -10.39 14.79 15.21
C PRO A 66 -10.96 13.99 14.06
N GLY A 67 -10.99 14.59 12.88
CA GLY A 67 -11.42 13.87 11.67
C GLY A 67 -10.34 12.92 11.16
N TRP A 68 -10.78 11.81 10.56
CA TRP A 68 -9.86 10.92 9.85
C TRP A 68 -9.60 11.37 8.40
N LYS A 69 -8.57 10.82 7.75
CA LYS A 69 -8.33 11.02 6.31
C LYS A 69 -9.45 10.38 5.48
N ARG A 70 -9.89 11.05 4.42
CA ARG A 70 -11.10 10.67 3.64
C ARG A 70 -11.04 9.27 3.01
N SER A 71 -9.86 8.72 2.75
CA SER A 71 -9.72 7.45 2.00
C SER A 71 -8.59 6.52 2.44
N PRO A 72 -8.17 6.44 3.70
CA PRO A 72 -7.11 5.50 4.07
C PRO A 72 -7.66 4.07 4.19
N SER A 73 -6.84 3.09 3.82
CA SER A 73 -7.06 1.71 4.27
C SER A 73 -6.67 1.57 5.74
N LEU A 74 -7.22 0.56 6.44
CA LEU A 74 -6.90 0.33 7.85
C LEU A 74 -5.40 0.23 8.13
N ASN A 75 -4.62 -0.28 7.17
CA ASN A 75 -3.17 -0.41 7.27
C ASN A 75 -2.41 0.92 7.10
N GLU A 76 -3.05 1.94 6.56
CA GLU A 76 -2.47 3.28 6.36
C GLU A 76 -2.79 4.24 7.52
N ILE A 77 -3.70 3.83 8.42
CA ILE A 77 -4.04 4.61 9.62
C ILE A 77 -2.93 4.38 10.65
N PRO A 78 -2.30 5.45 11.19
CA PRO A 78 -1.35 5.34 12.28
C PRO A 78 -1.93 4.57 13.46
N GLU A 79 -1.13 3.72 14.10
CA GLU A 79 -1.60 2.90 15.21
C GLU A 79 -2.12 3.75 16.37
N ARG A 80 -1.49 4.91 16.60
CA ARG A 80 -1.95 5.89 17.59
C ARG A 80 -3.37 6.38 17.30
N ASP A 81 -3.71 6.63 16.01
CA ASP A 81 -5.02 7.18 15.63
C ASP A 81 -6.10 6.13 15.80
N LYS A 82 -5.78 4.84 15.53
CA LYS A 82 -6.67 3.71 15.82
C LYS A 82 -6.98 3.62 17.32
N GLN A 83 -5.96 3.78 18.17
CA GLN A 83 -6.15 3.74 19.63
C GLN A 83 -6.92 4.97 20.10
N GLN A 84 -6.57 6.16 19.61
CA GLN A 84 -7.26 7.39 19.94
C GLN A 84 -8.74 7.32 19.58
N PHE A 85 -9.07 6.77 18.41
CA PHE A 85 -10.46 6.62 17.96
C PHE A 85 -11.29 5.77 18.93
N LYS A 86 -10.71 4.67 19.46
CA LYS A 86 -11.34 3.86 20.50
C LYS A 86 -11.60 4.63 21.78
N LEU A 87 -10.73 5.59 22.11
CA LEU A 87 -10.85 6.38 23.33
C LEU A 87 -11.88 7.50 23.25
N TYR A 88 -12.44 7.83 22.07
CA TYR A 88 -13.47 8.89 21.98
C TYR A 88 -14.71 8.55 22.79
N ALA A 89 -15.15 7.30 22.75
CA ALA A 89 -16.29 6.83 23.53
C ALA A 89 -16.07 6.93 25.05
N SER A 90 -14.84 6.81 25.54
CA SER A 90 -14.51 6.91 26.96
C SER A 90 -14.58 8.34 27.52
N LYS A 91 -14.64 9.36 26.64
CA LYS A 91 -14.86 10.76 27.05
C LYS A 91 -16.29 11.01 27.53
N CYS A 92 -17.22 10.09 27.27
CA CYS A 92 -18.60 10.12 27.72
C CYS A 92 -18.90 8.95 28.67
N GLN A 93 -18.46 9.02 29.92
CA GLN A 93 -18.76 7.93 30.88
C GLN A 93 -20.25 7.96 31.30
N PRO A 94 -20.88 6.76 31.43
CA PRO A 94 -20.35 5.39 31.23
C PRO A 94 -20.33 4.94 29.78
N GLY A 95 -20.77 5.77 28.81
CA GLY A 95 -20.75 5.53 27.38
C GLY A 95 -21.66 6.52 26.63
N PRO A 96 -21.43 6.77 25.34
CA PRO A 96 -22.27 7.65 24.52
C PRO A 96 -23.65 7.06 24.24
N HIS A 97 -24.66 7.93 24.20
CA HIS A 97 -26.00 7.56 23.75
C HIS A 97 -26.11 7.54 22.22
N ALA A 98 -25.31 8.40 21.53
CA ALA A 98 -25.26 8.43 20.09
C ALA A 98 -23.86 8.77 19.55
N PHE A 99 -23.52 8.13 18.43
CA PHE A 99 -22.45 8.54 17.52
C PHE A 99 -23.09 9.27 16.34
N LEU A 100 -22.69 10.51 16.10
CA LEU A 100 -23.12 11.29 14.95
C LEU A 100 -22.06 11.16 13.86
N LEU A 101 -22.31 10.34 12.86
CA LEU A 101 -21.41 10.12 11.73
C LEU A 101 -21.68 11.19 10.67
N VAL A 102 -20.75 12.12 10.54
CA VAL A 102 -20.88 13.26 9.61
C VAL A 102 -20.58 12.83 8.17
N VAL A 103 -21.46 13.25 7.27
CA VAL A 103 -21.31 13.07 5.81
C VAL A 103 -21.69 14.40 5.15
N PRO A 104 -20.82 15.04 4.36
CA PRO A 104 -21.12 16.30 3.70
C PRO A 104 -22.00 16.09 2.46
N THR A 105 -22.96 17.00 2.21
CA THR A 105 -23.82 16.94 1.02
C THR A 105 -23.19 17.59 -0.23
N ASP A 106 -22.10 18.36 -0.06
CA ASP A 106 -21.38 19.02 -1.13
C ASP A 106 -20.28 18.17 -1.76
N ALA A 107 -20.10 16.92 -1.29
CA ALA A 107 -19.10 15.99 -1.79
C ALA A 107 -19.67 14.58 -1.96
N SER A 108 -19.22 13.86 -2.98
CA SER A 108 -19.69 12.49 -3.25
C SER A 108 -19.23 11.48 -2.20
N PHE A 109 -20.13 10.51 -1.88
CA PHE A 109 -19.84 9.38 -1.00
C PHE A 109 -19.64 8.11 -1.81
N SER A 110 -18.40 7.82 -2.17
CA SER A 110 -18.03 6.70 -3.03
C SER A 110 -17.69 5.41 -2.24
N GLN A 111 -17.31 4.35 -2.96
CA GLN A 111 -16.83 3.10 -2.35
C GLN A 111 -15.56 3.28 -1.49
N LYS A 112 -14.77 4.33 -1.74
CA LYS A 112 -13.58 4.65 -0.94
C LYS A 112 -13.98 5.17 0.45
N GLU A 113 -14.93 6.13 0.48
CA GLU A 113 -15.47 6.68 1.73
C GLU A 113 -16.19 5.59 2.53
N LYS A 114 -17.00 4.76 1.86
CA LYS A 114 -17.63 3.59 2.48
C LYS A 114 -16.62 2.68 3.15
N LYS A 115 -15.50 2.38 2.47
CA LYS A 115 -14.44 1.53 3.03
C LYS A 115 -13.79 2.18 4.24
N ALA A 116 -13.46 3.47 4.17
CA ALA A 116 -12.88 4.21 5.28
C ALA A 116 -13.80 4.19 6.51
N VAL A 117 -15.09 4.51 6.34
CA VAL A 117 -16.08 4.44 7.41
C VAL A 117 -16.15 3.04 8.02
N LEU A 118 -16.20 1.99 7.19
CA LEU A 118 -16.19 0.60 7.68
C LEU A 118 -14.96 0.29 8.52
N ASP A 119 -13.79 0.70 8.05
CA ASP A 119 -12.51 0.40 8.71
C ASP A 119 -12.40 1.11 10.06
N TYR A 120 -12.87 2.36 10.18
CA TYR A 120 -12.91 3.06 11.47
C TYR A 120 -13.98 2.49 12.42
N MET A 121 -15.18 2.23 11.93
CA MET A 121 -16.27 1.72 12.77
C MET A 121 -15.99 0.31 13.31
N LYS A 122 -15.21 -0.52 12.58
CA LYS A 122 -14.74 -1.81 13.09
C LYS A 122 -13.89 -1.68 14.37
N LEU A 123 -13.21 -0.56 14.57
CA LEU A 123 -12.40 -0.32 15.78
C LEU A 123 -13.27 -0.21 17.04
N LEU A 124 -14.55 0.15 16.91
CA LEU A 124 -15.54 0.22 17.98
C LEU A 124 -16.40 -1.05 18.06
N GLY A 125 -16.23 -2.00 17.13
CA GLY A 125 -17.02 -3.23 17.09
C GLY A 125 -18.39 -3.08 16.41
N ASN A 126 -19.06 -4.21 16.19
CA ASN A 126 -20.30 -4.23 15.39
C ASN A 126 -21.50 -3.55 16.08
N ARG A 127 -21.52 -3.52 17.41
CA ARG A 127 -22.64 -2.92 18.17
C ARG A 127 -22.76 -1.40 17.99
N VAL A 128 -21.68 -0.72 17.58
CA VAL A 128 -21.66 0.74 17.40
C VAL A 128 -22.74 1.21 16.43
N TRP A 129 -23.07 0.42 15.41
CA TRP A 129 -24.05 0.78 14.40
C TRP A 129 -25.46 1.01 14.96
N SER A 130 -25.84 0.30 16.04
CA SER A 130 -27.13 0.50 16.73
C SER A 130 -27.22 1.86 17.42
N TYR A 131 -26.09 2.48 17.72
CA TYR A 131 -25.99 3.79 18.36
C TYR A 131 -25.52 4.88 17.39
N THR A 132 -25.50 4.61 16.09
CA THR A 132 -25.01 5.56 15.07
C THR A 132 -26.17 6.15 14.27
N MET A 133 -26.09 7.46 14.08
CA MET A 133 -26.96 8.23 13.18
C MET A 133 -26.10 8.99 12.17
N VAL A 134 -26.50 9.00 10.90
CA VAL A 134 -25.82 9.79 9.87
C VAL A 134 -26.27 11.23 9.97
N LEU A 135 -25.30 12.15 10.13
CA LEU A 135 -25.54 13.58 10.19
C LEU A 135 -25.03 14.24 8.91
N PHE A 136 -25.95 14.62 8.03
CA PHE A 136 -25.60 15.35 6.83
C PHE A 136 -25.30 16.82 7.16
N THR A 137 -24.11 17.29 6.77
CA THR A 137 -23.71 18.69 6.87
C THR A 137 -23.79 19.39 5.51
N PHE A 138 -23.63 20.71 5.50
CA PHE A 138 -23.79 21.54 4.30
C PHE A 138 -25.18 21.38 3.66
N GLY A 139 -26.24 21.28 4.48
CA GLY A 139 -27.61 21.12 4.01
C GLY A 139 -28.12 22.21 3.04
N ASP A 140 -27.47 23.37 3.00
CA ASP A 140 -27.72 24.44 2.04
C ASP A 140 -27.37 24.03 0.58
N TYR A 141 -26.47 23.07 0.37
CA TYR A 141 -26.15 22.55 -0.96
C TYR A 141 -27.21 21.64 -1.58
N LEU A 142 -28.16 21.14 -0.79
CA LEU A 142 -29.28 20.36 -1.31
C LEU A 142 -30.19 21.20 -2.24
N GLY A 143 -30.27 22.51 -2.02
CA GLY A 143 -31.10 23.42 -2.80
C GLY A 143 -32.56 23.02 -2.76
N LYS A 144 -33.11 22.57 -3.89
CA LYS A 144 -34.50 22.11 -3.99
C LYS A 144 -34.66 20.59 -3.87
N LYS A 145 -33.56 19.82 -3.78
CA LYS A 145 -33.62 18.36 -3.64
C LYS A 145 -33.91 17.99 -2.19
N THR A 146 -34.74 16.96 -1.99
CA THR A 146 -34.85 16.36 -0.65
C THR A 146 -33.62 15.52 -0.34
N ILE A 147 -33.40 15.21 0.92
CA ILE A 147 -32.27 14.36 1.33
C ILE A 147 -32.43 12.94 0.78
N GLU A 148 -33.67 12.45 0.65
CA GLU A 148 -33.96 11.14 0.07
C GLU A 148 -33.55 11.10 -1.40
N GLN A 149 -33.85 12.14 -2.16
CA GLN A 149 -33.41 12.26 -3.55
C GLN A 149 -31.90 12.35 -3.67
N HIS A 150 -31.22 13.00 -2.71
CA HIS A 150 -29.77 13.03 -2.65
C HIS A 150 -29.18 11.64 -2.37
N ILE A 151 -29.70 10.91 -1.37
CA ILE A 151 -29.25 9.54 -1.03
C ILE A 151 -29.37 8.61 -2.25
N GLU A 152 -30.50 8.64 -2.94
CA GLU A 152 -30.71 7.82 -4.14
C GLU A 152 -29.77 8.21 -5.29
N SER A 153 -29.53 9.52 -5.49
CA SER A 153 -28.66 9.99 -6.57
C SER A 153 -27.17 9.70 -6.34
N GLU A 154 -26.72 9.60 -5.09
CA GLU A 154 -25.33 9.25 -4.74
C GLU A 154 -25.04 7.75 -4.93
N GLY A 155 -26.07 6.91 -4.95
CA GLY A 155 -25.99 5.51 -5.31
C GLY A 155 -25.64 4.55 -4.16
N ALA A 156 -25.30 3.31 -4.52
CA ALA A 156 -25.24 2.16 -3.63
C ALA A 156 -24.33 2.29 -2.38
N ALA A 157 -23.31 3.14 -2.41
CA ALA A 157 -22.40 3.31 -1.27
C ALA A 157 -23.09 4.05 -0.12
N LEU A 158 -23.81 5.15 -0.43
CA LEU A 158 -24.50 5.95 0.57
C LEU A 158 -25.77 5.24 1.04
N THR A 159 -26.55 4.64 0.13
CA THR A 159 -27.73 3.81 0.48
C THR A 159 -27.35 2.69 1.46
N TRP A 160 -26.22 2.02 1.21
CA TRP A 160 -25.68 1.02 2.13
C TRP A 160 -25.39 1.60 3.53
N LEU A 161 -24.78 2.81 3.60
CA LEU A 161 -24.48 3.46 4.89
C LEU A 161 -25.73 3.75 5.68
N ILE A 162 -26.74 4.32 5.02
CA ILE A 162 -28.04 4.65 5.63
C ILE A 162 -28.71 3.39 6.17
N GLY A 163 -28.81 2.32 5.36
CA GLY A 163 -29.35 1.03 5.81
C GLY A 163 -28.53 0.41 6.96
N LYS A 164 -27.19 0.62 7.00
CA LYS A 164 -26.33 0.14 8.10
C LYS A 164 -26.63 0.86 9.43
N CYS A 165 -27.10 2.10 9.35
CA CYS A 165 -27.54 2.90 10.50
C CYS A 165 -29.06 2.77 10.78
N ASN A 166 -29.74 1.74 10.24
CA ASN A 166 -31.18 1.51 10.39
C ASN A 166 -32.01 2.73 9.96
N ASP A 167 -31.70 3.31 8.82
CA ASP A 167 -32.33 4.48 8.22
C ASP A 167 -32.38 5.73 9.11
N ARG A 168 -31.46 5.81 10.10
CA ARG A 168 -31.32 6.95 10.99
C ARG A 168 -30.38 7.99 10.40
N TYR A 169 -30.96 9.10 9.96
CA TYR A 169 -30.23 10.25 9.45
C TYR A 169 -30.91 11.56 9.78
N HIS A 170 -30.13 12.65 9.74
CA HIS A 170 -30.60 14.01 9.90
C HIS A 170 -29.78 14.98 9.07
N VAL A 171 -30.35 16.11 8.66
CA VAL A 171 -29.67 17.15 7.89
C VAL A 171 -29.50 18.40 8.73
N LEU A 172 -28.27 18.95 8.75
CA LEU A 172 -27.98 20.24 9.37
C LEU A 172 -27.51 21.26 8.31
N ASN A 173 -28.09 22.44 8.37
CA ASN A 173 -27.55 23.64 7.72
C ASN A 173 -26.78 24.47 8.75
N ASN A 174 -25.45 24.33 8.76
CA ASN A 174 -24.59 25.02 9.70
C ASN A 174 -24.49 26.54 9.44
N LYS A 175 -24.94 27.03 8.27
CA LYS A 175 -25.01 28.47 7.97
C LYS A 175 -26.22 29.13 8.62
N ASP A 176 -27.34 28.40 8.73
CA ASP A 176 -28.56 28.88 9.37
C ASP A 176 -28.62 28.48 10.85
N LYS A 177 -27.82 29.16 11.68
CA LYS A 177 -27.79 28.92 13.12
C LYS A 177 -29.06 29.40 13.86
N SER A 178 -29.91 30.15 13.17
CA SER A 178 -31.20 30.65 13.74
C SER A 178 -32.30 29.59 13.72
N ASN A 179 -32.19 28.60 12.85
CA ASN A 179 -33.18 27.55 12.69
C ASN A 179 -33.10 26.52 13.84
N LEU A 180 -33.86 26.79 14.87
CA LEU A 180 -33.96 25.93 16.06
C LEU A 180 -34.60 24.56 15.76
N SER A 181 -35.51 24.51 14.81
CA SER A 181 -36.28 23.29 14.54
C SER A 181 -35.39 22.14 14.08
N GLN A 182 -34.31 22.41 13.34
CA GLN A 182 -33.33 21.36 12.93
C GLN A 182 -32.64 20.69 14.14
N VAL A 183 -32.34 21.47 15.19
CA VAL A 183 -31.73 20.93 16.42
C VAL A 183 -32.74 20.13 17.24
N ILE A 184 -33.96 20.65 17.41
CA ILE A 184 -35.05 19.97 18.15
C ILE A 184 -35.30 18.61 17.49
N GLN A 185 -35.55 18.56 16.18
CA GLN A 185 -35.80 17.34 15.44
C GLN A 185 -34.64 16.33 15.54
N LEU A 186 -33.39 16.79 15.52
CA LEU A 186 -32.23 15.92 15.72
C LEU A 186 -32.27 15.29 17.12
N LEU A 187 -32.49 16.10 18.16
CA LEU A 187 -32.53 15.61 19.53
C LEU A 187 -33.70 14.65 19.78
N GLU A 188 -34.87 14.89 19.17
CA GLU A 188 -36.03 13.97 19.21
C GLU A 188 -35.65 12.62 18.56
N LYS A 189 -35.05 12.62 17.39
CA LYS A 189 -34.58 11.39 16.73
C LYS A 189 -33.52 10.64 17.56
N ILE A 190 -32.65 11.37 18.27
CA ILE A 190 -31.72 10.75 19.21
C ILE A 190 -32.45 10.12 20.38
N ASP A 191 -33.45 10.79 20.94
CA ASP A 191 -34.29 10.25 22.03
C ASP A 191 -35.04 8.99 21.58
N ASP A 192 -35.52 8.96 20.36
CA ASP A 192 -36.18 7.78 19.79
C ASP A 192 -35.15 6.62 19.68
N MET A 193 -33.96 6.87 19.15
CA MET A 193 -32.90 5.87 19.06
C MET A 193 -32.47 5.34 20.45
N VAL A 194 -32.41 6.21 21.46
CA VAL A 194 -32.08 5.81 22.85
C VAL A 194 -33.17 4.91 23.41
N ARG A 195 -34.46 5.21 23.14
CA ARG A 195 -35.59 4.36 23.55
C ARG A 195 -35.60 2.99 22.86
N GLU A 196 -35.18 2.92 21.59
CA GLU A 196 -35.03 1.67 20.84
C GLU A 196 -33.93 0.76 21.36
N ASN A 197 -32.89 1.34 21.96
CA ASN A 197 -31.75 0.59 22.50
C ASN A 197 -32.02 0.20 23.97
N SER A 198 -32.15 -1.07 24.26
CA SER A 198 -32.47 -1.62 25.60
C SER A 198 -31.52 -1.13 26.69
N ASP A 199 -30.25 -0.87 26.37
CA ASP A 199 -29.21 -0.45 27.35
C ASP A 199 -29.10 1.08 27.44
N GLY A 200 -29.83 1.83 26.62
CA GLY A 200 -29.82 3.29 26.58
C GLY A 200 -28.58 3.93 26.02
N TYR A 201 -27.39 3.36 26.19
CA TYR A 201 -26.12 3.87 25.72
C TYR A 201 -25.16 2.76 25.24
N TYR A 202 -24.15 3.15 24.43
CA TYR A 202 -23.11 2.25 23.96
C TYR A 202 -22.16 1.90 25.12
N MET A 203 -22.13 0.65 25.52
CA MET A 203 -21.23 0.16 26.58
C MET A 203 -19.81 0.05 26.06
N LEU A 204 -18.87 0.60 26.84
CA LEU A 204 -17.44 0.47 26.60
C LEU A 204 -17.02 -0.99 26.81
N ASP A 205 -16.35 -1.56 25.83
CA ASP A 205 -15.83 -2.92 25.89
C ASP A 205 -14.38 -2.97 26.42
N ASN A 206 -13.87 -4.18 26.64
CA ASN A 206 -12.51 -4.39 27.10
C ASN A 206 -11.45 -3.80 26.17
N SER A 207 -11.75 -3.58 24.89
CA SER A 207 -10.80 -3.00 23.93
C SER A 207 -10.49 -1.55 24.23
N VAL A 208 -11.42 -0.81 24.82
CA VAL A 208 -11.22 0.58 25.27
C VAL A 208 -10.32 0.60 26.50
N PHE A 209 -10.52 -0.29 27.47
CA PHE A 209 -9.66 -0.38 28.64
C PHE A 209 -8.22 -0.77 28.28
N HIS A 210 -8.04 -1.72 27.36
CA HIS A 210 -6.73 -2.04 26.80
C HIS A 210 -6.08 -0.85 26.09
N ALA A 211 -6.86 -0.05 25.35
CA ALA A 211 -6.37 1.16 24.70
C ALA A 211 -5.89 2.20 25.71
N ILE A 212 -6.57 2.35 26.87
CA ILE A 212 -6.13 3.23 27.97
C ILE A 212 -4.81 2.74 28.55
N GLN A 213 -4.72 1.46 28.90
CA GLN A 213 -3.48 0.86 29.45
C GLN A 213 -2.31 1.04 28.48
N LYS A 214 -2.52 0.72 27.20
CA LYS A 214 -1.49 0.88 26.16
C LYS A 214 -1.03 2.33 26.01
N ARG A 215 -1.94 3.29 26.09
CA ARG A 215 -1.59 4.72 26.06
C ARG A 215 -0.68 5.09 27.23
N ASP A 216 -1.00 4.63 28.44
CA ASP A 216 -0.22 4.94 29.63
C ASP A 216 1.18 4.27 29.60
N GLU A 217 1.27 3.05 29.02
CA GLU A 217 2.56 2.40 28.75
C GLU A 217 3.39 3.17 27.73
N VAL A 218 2.76 3.63 26.64
CA VAL A 218 3.40 4.44 25.60
C VAL A 218 3.94 5.74 26.21
N ALA A 219 3.15 6.43 27.04
CA ALA A 219 3.59 7.65 27.70
C ALA A 219 4.81 7.44 28.63
N LYS A 220 4.85 6.33 29.38
CA LYS A 220 6.01 5.96 30.21
C LYS A 220 7.26 5.71 29.36
N LYS A 221 7.14 4.93 28.27
CA LYS A 221 8.24 4.66 27.36
C LYS A 221 8.72 5.92 26.64
N ALA A 222 7.81 6.81 26.25
CA ALA A 222 8.13 8.09 25.66
C ALA A 222 8.97 8.97 26.59
N GLN A 223 8.61 9.04 27.86
CA GLN A 223 9.42 9.76 28.87
C GLN A 223 10.82 9.16 29.03
N GLN A 224 10.93 7.84 28.98
CA GLN A 224 12.22 7.16 29.03
C GLN A 224 13.06 7.48 27.78
N ARG A 225 12.48 7.41 26.57
CA ARG A 225 13.16 7.79 25.33
C ARG A 225 13.62 9.24 25.34
N PHE A 226 12.78 10.15 25.83
CA PHE A 226 13.14 11.57 25.95
C PHE A 226 14.36 11.77 26.84
N ARG A 227 14.43 11.10 28.00
CA ARG A 227 15.60 11.18 28.89
C ARG A 227 16.86 10.64 28.20
N GLN A 228 16.77 9.50 27.53
CA GLN A 228 17.88 8.93 26.78
C GLN A 228 18.37 9.87 25.67
N ALA A 229 17.44 10.51 24.96
CA ALA A 229 17.80 11.48 23.92
C ALA A 229 18.52 12.72 24.51
N LEU A 230 18.09 13.22 25.69
CA LEU A 230 18.76 14.30 26.41
C LEU A 230 20.17 13.91 26.85
N GLU A 231 20.34 12.73 27.46
CA GLU A 231 21.64 12.21 27.89
C GLU A 231 22.61 12.09 26.69
N GLN A 232 22.15 11.54 25.57
CA GLN A 232 22.94 11.46 24.32
C GLN A 232 23.32 12.85 23.80
N GLN A 233 22.40 13.82 23.86
CA GLN A 233 22.64 15.18 23.43
C GLN A 233 23.69 15.87 24.33
N GLU A 234 23.64 15.65 25.65
CA GLU A 234 24.63 16.19 26.58
C GLU A 234 26.04 15.58 26.34
N GLU A 235 26.12 14.27 26.04
CA GLU A 235 27.38 13.62 25.69
C GLU A 235 27.96 14.20 24.39
N LEU A 236 27.13 14.39 23.36
CA LEU A 236 27.55 14.98 22.07
C LEU A 236 27.98 16.44 22.26
N ASN A 237 27.31 17.22 23.12
CA ASN A 237 27.72 18.60 23.44
C ASN A 237 29.09 18.65 24.10
N LYS A 238 29.44 17.69 24.97
CA LYS A 238 30.79 17.56 25.52
C LYS A 238 31.81 17.31 24.42
N ILE A 239 31.51 16.39 23.50
CA ILE A 239 32.38 16.10 22.36
C ILE A 239 32.57 17.34 21.50
N VAL A 240 31.50 18.09 21.22
CA VAL A 240 31.60 19.36 20.46
C VAL A 240 32.48 20.36 21.14
N SER A 241 32.43 20.48 22.48
CA SER A 241 33.26 21.40 23.25
C SER A 241 34.72 20.98 23.31
N ASP A 242 35.01 19.70 23.30
CA ASP A 242 36.37 19.14 23.44
C ASP A 242 37.11 19.02 22.09
N VAL A 243 36.38 19.00 20.99
CA VAL A 243 36.96 18.96 19.63
C VAL A 243 37.12 20.40 19.14
N GLU A 244 38.36 20.84 18.91
CA GLU A 244 38.60 22.06 18.14
C GLU A 244 38.10 21.92 16.70
N MET A 245 36.78 21.92 16.51
CA MET A 245 36.23 21.95 15.18
C MET A 245 36.49 23.30 14.52
N LYS A 246 37.10 23.29 13.35
CA LYS A 246 37.10 24.49 12.50
C LYS A 246 35.65 24.93 12.28
N PRO A 247 35.35 26.21 12.36
CA PRO A 247 34.00 26.71 12.13
C PRO A 247 33.51 26.17 10.76
N ILE A 248 32.38 25.47 10.79
CA ILE A 248 31.77 24.91 9.58
C ILE A 248 31.26 26.11 8.77
N GLN A 249 31.94 26.38 7.65
CA GLN A 249 31.59 27.50 6.76
C GLN A 249 30.47 27.09 5.80
N LYS A 250 30.46 25.83 5.36
CA LYS A 250 29.46 25.28 4.42
C LYS A 250 28.98 23.93 4.92
N LEU A 251 27.66 23.74 4.98
CA LEU A 251 27.01 22.50 5.34
C LEU A 251 26.31 21.90 4.10
N GLN A 252 26.52 20.62 3.82
CA GLN A 252 25.98 19.92 2.67
C GLN A 252 25.01 18.82 3.11
N ILE A 253 23.76 18.92 2.69
CA ILE A 253 22.64 18.10 3.14
C ILE A 253 22.04 17.38 1.92
N ILE A 254 21.77 16.07 2.05
CA ILE A 254 20.98 15.32 1.06
C ILE A 254 19.66 14.92 1.72
N LEU A 255 18.55 15.24 1.08
CA LEU A 255 17.21 14.85 1.51
C LEU A 255 16.83 13.52 0.87
N LEU A 256 16.41 12.56 1.68
CA LEU A 256 15.94 11.24 1.27
C LEU A 256 14.53 10.99 1.81
N GLY A 257 13.72 10.20 1.11
CA GLY A 257 12.37 9.86 1.59
C GLY A 257 11.45 9.42 0.45
N SER A 258 10.32 8.86 0.79
CA SER A 258 9.31 8.48 -0.21
C SER A 258 8.65 9.71 -0.83
N HIS A 259 7.92 9.50 -1.92
CA HIS A 259 7.16 10.56 -2.59
C HIS A 259 6.11 11.16 -1.64
N GLY A 260 5.97 12.50 -1.65
CA GLY A 260 4.94 13.22 -0.89
C GLY A 260 5.15 13.31 0.62
N VAL A 261 6.34 12.96 1.15
CA VAL A 261 6.66 13.09 2.59
C VAL A 261 7.12 14.48 3.00
N GLY A 262 7.20 15.45 2.08
CA GLY A 262 7.58 16.84 2.38
C GLY A 262 9.08 17.13 2.30
N LYS A 263 9.87 16.43 1.46
CA LYS A 263 11.31 16.72 1.27
C LYS A 263 11.56 18.14 0.82
N THR A 264 10.88 18.56 -0.24
CA THR A 264 10.97 19.92 -0.77
C THR A 264 10.53 20.97 0.28
N SER A 265 9.47 20.67 1.05
CA SER A 265 9.05 21.54 2.17
C SER A 265 10.12 21.62 3.26
N VAL A 266 10.84 20.52 3.58
CA VAL A 266 12.00 20.55 4.50
C VAL A 266 13.10 21.45 3.96
N MET A 267 13.44 21.34 2.67
CA MET A 267 14.42 22.22 2.03
C MET A 267 13.99 23.69 2.11
N ASN A 268 12.75 24.00 1.75
CA ASN A 268 12.20 25.34 1.79
C ASN A 268 12.27 25.92 3.22
N THR A 269 11.88 25.11 4.23
CA THR A 269 11.97 25.51 5.65
C THR A 269 13.41 25.80 6.06
N ILE A 270 14.37 24.94 5.71
CA ILE A 270 15.79 25.13 6.05
C ILE A 270 16.35 26.40 5.40
N LEU A 271 16.04 26.64 4.13
CA LEU A 271 16.60 27.76 3.35
C LEU A 271 15.78 29.06 3.47
N GLY A 272 14.62 29.02 4.14
CA GLY A 272 13.71 30.17 4.25
C GLY A 272 13.09 30.59 2.92
N ILE A 273 12.89 29.64 1.99
CA ILE A 273 12.29 29.88 0.68
C ILE A 273 10.77 29.77 0.82
N LYS A 274 10.03 30.77 0.32
CA LYS A 274 8.57 30.68 0.23
C LYS A 274 8.16 29.66 -0.82
N GLU A 275 7.14 28.83 -0.51
CA GLU A 275 6.66 27.79 -1.41
C GLU A 275 6.37 28.35 -2.81
N GLN A 276 7.00 27.72 -3.81
CA GLN A 276 6.55 27.74 -5.20
C GLN A 276 5.70 26.49 -5.42
N GLU A 277 4.73 26.57 -6.34
CA GLU A 277 3.77 25.49 -6.62
C GLU A 277 4.40 24.09 -6.59
N ASP A 278 3.67 23.11 -6.05
CA ASP A 278 4.05 21.70 -5.85
C ASP A 278 4.48 21.00 -7.17
N GLU A 279 5.67 21.28 -7.67
CA GLU A 279 6.30 20.46 -8.70
C GLU A 279 6.96 19.24 -8.05
N THR A 280 6.60 18.06 -8.51
CA THR A 280 7.24 16.82 -8.03
C THR A 280 8.71 16.79 -8.42
N THR A 281 9.60 16.63 -7.44
CA THR A 281 11.05 16.51 -7.69
C THR A 281 11.34 15.21 -8.42
N VAL A 282 11.70 15.27 -9.67
CA VAL A 282 12.04 14.12 -10.53
C VAL A 282 13.54 13.92 -10.68
N LEU A 283 14.30 15.01 -10.71
CA LEU A 283 15.75 15.04 -10.74
C LEU A 283 16.26 15.60 -9.42
N SER A 284 17.41 15.08 -8.95
CA SER A 284 18.08 15.67 -7.78
C SER A 284 18.45 17.11 -8.10
N GLN A 285 18.07 18.05 -7.24
CA GLN A 285 18.33 19.48 -7.42
C GLN A 285 19.17 20.00 -6.25
N LEU A 286 20.21 20.77 -6.56
CA LEU A 286 21.03 21.45 -5.56
C LEU A 286 20.48 22.86 -5.35
N HIS A 287 20.14 23.18 -4.12
CA HIS A 287 19.74 24.52 -3.68
C HIS A 287 20.72 25.03 -2.65
N GLU A 288 21.20 26.27 -2.83
CA GLU A 288 22.16 26.88 -1.93
C GLU A 288 21.53 28.13 -1.31
N GLY A 289 21.79 28.32 -0.03
CA GLY A 289 21.29 29.46 0.73
C GLY A 289 22.19 29.77 1.92
N ARG A 290 21.80 30.76 2.72
CA ARG A 290 22.55 31.17 3.90
C ARG A 290 21.62 31.29 5.11
N VAL A 291 21.97 30.59 6.18
CA VAL A 291 21.26 30.67 7.46
C VAL A 291 22.23 31.21 8.50
N GLY A 292 21.95 32.39 8.99
CA GLY A 292 22.90 33.11 9.84
C GLY A 292 24.25 33.37 9.14
N ARG A 293 25.32 32.81 9.69
CA ARG A 293 26.70 32.93 9.11
C ARG A 293 27.11 31.71 8.29
N MET A 294 26.28 30.68 8.24
CA MET A 294 26.58 29.39 7.60
C MET A 294 26.00 29.32 6.19
N GLU A 295 26.78 28.89 5.23
CA GLU A 295 26.32 28.51 3.89
C GLU A 295 25.72 27.09 3.96
N ILE A 296 24.53 26.92 3.43
CA ILE A 296 23.86 25.63 3.41
C ILE A 296 23.55 25.24 1.96
N ALA A 297 23.99 24.05 1.59
CA ALA A 297 23.68 23.43 0.32
C ALA A 297 22.79 22.22 0.57
N VAL A 298 21.59 22.23 0.05
CA VAL A 298 20.61 21.14 0.19
C VAL A 298 20.37 20.51 -1.17
N VAL A 299 20.54 19.21 -1.26
CA VAL A 299 20.18 18.44 -2.44
C VAL A 299 18.82 17.79 -2.19
N ASP A 300 17.78 18.28 -2.86
CA ASP A 300 16.48 17.61 -2.90
C ASP A 300 16.52 16.46 -3.91
N THR A 301 16.04 15.27 -3.51
CA THR A 301 16.11 14.06 -4.34
C THR A 301 14.73 13.56 -4.73
N PRO A 302 14.60 12.81 -5.84
CA PRO A 302 13.37 12.11 -6.16
C PRO A 302 12.92 11.20 -5.02
N GLY A 303 11.61 11.19 -4.77
CA GLY A 303 11.03 10.27 -3.81
C GLY A 303 10.80 8.89 -4.43
N TRP A 304 10.99 7.85 -3.64
CA TRP A 304 10.53 6.51 -4.02
C TRP A 304 9.07 6.30 -3.64
N ARG A 305 8.42 5.31 -4.26
CA ARG A 305 7.04 4.95 -3.96
C ARG A 305 6.91 4.46 -2.52
N LYS A 306 5.93 5.00 -1.78
CA LYS A 306 5.71 4.68 -0.36
C LYS A 306 5.53 3.18 -0.14
N GLY A 307 6.36 2.61 0.75
CA GLY A 307 6.35 1.18 1.08
C GLY A 307 6.90 0.24 -0.01
N SER A 308 7.57 0.76 -1.04
CA SER A 308 8.26 -0.05 -2.06
C SER A 308 9.76 -0.08 -1.77
N PRO A 309 10.36 -1.25 -1.52
CA PRO A 309 11.81 -1.36 -1.30
C PRO A 309 12.61 -1.06 -2.59
N ALA A 310 13.89 -0.80 -2.47
CA ALA A 310 14.75 -0.39 -3.60
C ALA A 310 14.75 -1.41 -4.76
N ARG A 311 14.58 -2.71 -4.47
CA ARG A 311 14.44 -3.72 -5.53
C ARG A 311 13.21 -3.48 -6.43
N ASP A 312 12.18 -2.79 -5.94
CA ASP A 312 10.91 -2.52 -6.61
C ASP A 312 10.84 -1.12 -7.22
N THR A 313 11.89 -0.32 -7.02
CA THR A 313 12.01 1.04 -7.53
C THR A 313 12.71 1.02 -8.90
N PRO A 314 12.20 1.78 -9.90
CA PRO A 314 12.84 1.91 -11.19
C PRO A 314 14.32 2.29 -11.08
N GLU A 315 15.15 1.70 -11.95
CA GLU A 315 16.61 1.94 -11.93
C GLU A 315 16.93 3.41 -12.12
N MET A 316 16.15 4.11 -12.92
CA MET A 316 16.35 5.55 -13.18
C MET A 316 16.20 6.39 -11.91
N ILE A 317 15.22 6.09 -11.07
CA ILE A 317 15.01 6.78 -9.78
C ILE A 317 16.14 6.45 -8.81
N LYS A 318 16.55 5.18 -8.73
CA LYS A 318 17.69 4.77 -7.86
C LYS A 318 18.99 5.42 -8.27
N ASP A 319 19.27 5.43 -9.57
CA ASP A 319 20.46 6.09 -10.10
C ASP A 319 20.46 7.58 -9.76
N GLU A 320 19.30 8.25 -9.88
CA GLU A 320 19.19 9.68 -9.58
C GLU A 320 19.39 9.98 -8.09
N VAL A 321 18.83 9.14 -7.22
CA VAL A 321 19.08 9.23 -5.78
C VAL A 321 20.57 9.09 -5.46
N VAL A 322 21.29 8.15 -6.08
CA VAL A 322 22.73 7.97 -5.86
C VAL A 322 23.56 9.08 -6.50
N HIS A 323 23.13 9.62 -7.65
CA HIS A 323 23.79 10.77 -8.31
C HIS A 323 23.78 12.05 -7.47
N SER A 324 22.87 12.16 -6.49
CA SER A 324 22.88 13.28 -5.54
C SER A 324 24.24 13.48 -4.85
N LEU A 325 25.03 12.40 -4.68
CA LEU A 325 26.39 12.46 -4.15
C LEU A 325 27.34 13.33 -4.98
N LEU A 326 27.16 13.36 -6.30
CA LEU A 326 28.04 14.13 -7.19
C LEU A 326 27.82 15.63 -7.09
N LYS A 327 26.67 16.04 -6.50
CA LYS A 327 26.31 17.45 -6.25
C LYS A 327 26.93 17.98 -4.95
N CYS A 328 27.38 17.11 -4.03
CA CYS A 328 28.03 17.44 -2.78
C CYS A 328 29.55 17.18 -2.91
N ARG A 329 30.37 18.22 -2.85
CA ARG A 329 31.82 18.07 -2.90
C ARG A 329 32.47 18.65 -1.64
N PRO A 330 33.27 17.87 -0.92
CA PRO A 330 33.86 16.56 -1.22
C PRO A 330 32.90 15.38 -0.92
N GLY A 331 31.80 15.59 -0.21
CA GLY A 331 30.73 14.66 0.14
C GLY A 331 29.70 15.33 1.03
N PRO A 332 28.50 14.74 1.22
CA PRO A 332 27.50 15.29 2.11
C PRO A 332 27.92 15.14 3.58
N ASP A 333 27.56 16.12 4.40
CA ASP A 333 27.77 16.08 5.84
C ASP A 333 26.70 15.24 6.54
N VAL A 334 25.46 15.33 6.05
CA VAL A 334 24.31 14.61 6.60
C VAL A 334 23.31 14.21 5.52
N PHE A 335 22.69 13.07 5.73
CA PHE A 335 21.48 12.63 5.02
C PHE A 335 20.28 12.82 5.94
N LEU A 336 19.31 13.60 5.51
CA LEU A 336 18.05 13.76 6.22
C LEU A 336 17.01 12.81 5.62
N LEU A 337 16.67 11.75 6.34
CA LEU A 337 15.61 10.82 5.98
C LEU A 337 14.27 11.39 6.42
N VAL A 338 13.49 11.88 5.48
CA VAL A 338 12.23 12.56 5.72
C VAL A 338 11.08 11.55 5.83
N ILE A 339 10.31 11.66 6.92
CA ILE A 339 9.15 10.81 7.24
C ILE A 339 7.96 11.70 7.60
N ASP A 340 6.80 11.36 7.06
CA ASP A 340 5.55 12.03 7.34
C ASP A 340 4.95 11.53 8.67
N ALA A 341 4.87 12.42 9.69
CA ALA A 341 4.30 12.11 11.00
C ALA A 341 2.76 11.89 10.97
N ASP A 342 2.09 12.27 9.88
CA ASP A 342 0.66 12.07 9.67
C ASP A 342 0.33 10.70 9.01
N ALA A 343 1.30 9.84 8.79
CA ALA A 343 1.12 8.54 8.14
C ALA A 343 1.63 7.39 9.00
N SER A 344 1.03 6.20 8.85
CA SER A 344 1.51 4.99 9.52
C SER A 344 2.90 4.59 9.03
N PHE A 345 3.71 4.03 9.95
CA PHE A 345 5.02 3.49 9.63
C PHE A 345 5.08 1.99 9.96
N ASN A 346 4.95 1.15 8.94
CA ASN A 346 4.87 -0.31 9.08
C ASN A 346 6.13 -1.01 8.52
N ARG A 347 6.13 -2.36 8.52
CA ARG A 347 7.24 -3.17 8.03
C ARG A 347 7.68 -2.78 6.61
N ARG A 348 6.73 -2.52 5.69
CA ARG A 348 7.06 -2.16 4.30
C ARG A 348 7.75 -0.81 4.21
N HIS A 349 7.34 0.15 5.06
CA HIS A 349 7.97 1.46 5.12
C HIS A 349 9.39 1.37 5.68
N LEU A 350 9.62 0.54 6.71
CA LEU A 350 10.96 0.27 7.22
C LEU A 350 11.85 -0.32 6.13
N GLU A 351 11.40 -1.39 5.46
CA GLU A 351 12.14 -2.04 4.38
C GLU A 351 12.43 -1.07 3.22
N ALA A 352 11.46 -0.25 2.83
CA ALA A 352 11.65 0.77 1.80
C ALA A 352 12.69 1.80 2.22
N ALA A 353 12.62 2.35 3.42
CA ALA A 353 13.58 3.34 3.92
C ALA A 353 14.99 2.75 4.01
N THR A 354 15.15 1.57 4.62
CA THR A 354 16.46 0.94 4.80
C THR A 354 17.10 0.59 3.48
N THR A 355 16.39 -0.06 2.56
CA THR A 355 16.96 -0.49 1.28
C THR A 355 17.33 0.65 0.34
N HIS A 356 16.66 1.81 0.43
CA HIS A 356 17.05 2.99 -0.36
C HIS A 356 18.22 3.75 0.26
N VAL A 357 18.24 3.92 1.58
CA VAL A 357 19.38 4.54 2.26
C VAL A 357 20.64 3.69 2.08
N GLU A 358 20.52 2.38 2.12
CA GLU A 358 21.66 1.46 1.91
C GLU A 358 22.20 1.41 0.48
N LEU A 359 21.56 2.06 -0.49
CA LEU A 359 22.17 2.30 -1.82
C LEU A 359 23.50 3.05 -1.72
N PHE A 360 23.71 3.83 -0.68
CA PHE A 360 24.97 4.54 -0.41
C PHE A 360 26.01 3.68 0.35
N GLY A 361 25.62 2.47 0.76
CA GLY A 361 26.44 1.57 1.59
C GLY A 361 26.15 1.74 3.09
N LEU A 362 26.52 0.74 3.91
CA LEU A 362 26.13 0.68 5.33
C LEU A 362 26.66 1.84 6.19
N ASN A 363 27.78 2.45 5.82
CA ASN A 363 28.32 3.60 6.55
C ASN A 363 27.43 4.86 6.52
N VAL A 364 26.49 4.93 5.60
CA VAL A 364 25.55 6.05 5.47
C VAL A 364 24.78 6.31 6.74
N TRP A 365 24.45 5.26 7.49
CA TRP A 365 23.66 5.35 8.70
C TRP A 365 24.30 6.22 9.79
N LYS A 366 25.64 6.31 9.85
CA LYS A 366 26.35 7.20 10.76
C LYS A 366 26.12 8.68 10.46
N HIS A 367 25.81 8.98 9.20
CA HIS A 367 25.53 10.33 8.70
C HIS A 367 24.03 10.59 8.49
N THR A 368 23.15 9.66 8.88
CA THR A 368 21.71 9.77 8.67
C THR A 368 21.00 10.25 9.92
N MET A 369 20.09 11.21 9.75
CA MET A 369 19.15 11.71 10.75
C MET A 369 17.72 11.62 10.20
N VAL A 370 16.76 11.21 11.03
CA VAL A 370 15.34 11.18 10.64
C VAL A 370 14.73 12.56 10.90
N VAL A 371 14.06 13.11 9.89
CA VAL A 371 13.30 14.36 10.03
C VAL A 371 11.83 14.05 9.82
N PHE A 372 11.04 14.32 10.85
CA PHE A 372 9.59 14.20 10.80
C PHE A 372 8.99 15.52 10.31
N THR A 373 8.20 15.44 9.24
CA THR A 373 7.40 16.55 8.73
C THR A 373 6.00 16.53 9.32
N ARG A 374 5.27 17.62 9.11
CA ARG A 374 3.91 17.79 9.65
C ARG A 374 3.86 17.68 11.17
N GLY A 375 4.80 18.34 11.84
CA GLY A 375 4.86 18.41 13.29
C GLY A 375 3.59 18.97 13.93
N ASP A 376 2.86 19.86 13.23
CA ASP A 376 1.55 20.38 13.59
C ASP A 376 0.53 19.27 13.90
N TRP A 377 0.62 18.12 13.26
CA TRP A 377 -0.25 16.96 13.48
C TRP A 377 -0.01 16.21 14.79
N LEU A 378 1.09 16.48 15.46
CA LEU A 378 1.37 15.90 16.79
C LEU A 378 0.48 16.55 17.87
N GLY A 379 0.04 17.80 17.66
CA GLY A 379 -0.73 18.57 18.64
C GLY A 379 0.06 18.79 19.92
N SER A 380 -0.52 18.49 21.08
CA SER A 380 0.14 18.60 22.38
C SER A 380 1.03 17.40 22.74
N ARG A 381 1.19 16.42 21.86
CA ARG A 381 1.99 15.23 22.14
C ARG A 381 3.42 15.40 21.71
N SER A 382 4.32 14.75 22.44
CA SER A 382 5.72 14.73 22.07
C SER A 382 5.97 13.78 20.90
N ILE A 383 7.08 14.00 20.18
CA ILE A 383 7.51 13.07 19.12
C ILE A 383 7.83 11.69 19.68
N GLU A 384 8.29 11.59 20.92
CA GLU A 384 8.59 10.34 21.59
C GLU A 384 7.31 9.53 21.82
N GLU A 385 6.19 10.18 22.17
CA GLU A 385 4.88 9.50 22.23
C GLU A 385 4.43 8.98 20.86
N TYR A 386 4.72 9.72 19.79
CA TYR A 386 4.46 9.24 18.43
C TYR A 386 5.30 8.01 18.11
N ILE A 387 6.62 8.06 18.36
CA ILE A 387 7.56 6.98 18.07
C ILE A 387 7.17 5.70 18.83
N GLU A 388 6.88 5.83 20.13
CA GLU A 388 6.50 4.67 20.96
C GLU A 388 5.10 4.14 20.60
N GLY A 389 4.18 5.03 20.22
CA GLY A 389 2.83 4.66 19.82
C GLY A 389 2.74 4.00 18.43
N GLU A 390 3.58 4.38 17.48
CA GLU A 390 3.63 3.78 16.14
C GLU A 390 4.26 2.38 16.15
N GLY A 391 5.19 2.12 17.09
CA GLY A 391 5.67 0.80 17.44
C GLY A 391 6.99 0.40 16.79
N LYS A 392 7.30 -0.91 16.88
CA LYS A 392 8.63 -1.48 16.68
C LYS A 392 9.33 -1.13 15.36
N TYR A 393 8.59 -0.92 14.27
CA TYR A 393 9.22 -0.66 12.97
C TYR A 393 9.84 0.73 12.89
N LEU A 394 9.15 1.74 13.46
CA LEU A 394 9.71 3.08 13.55
C LEU A 394 10.83 3.14 14.60
N GLN A 395 10.66 2.46 15.72
CA GLN A 395 11.71 2.32 16.74
C GLN A 395 12.99 1.71 16.17
N ASN A 396 12.89 0.60 15.41
CA ASN A 396 14.04 -0.05 14.75
C ASN A 396 14.74 0.91 13.77
N LEU A 397 13.99 1.70 12.98
CA LEU A 397 14.61 2.69 12.09
C LEU A 397 15.43 3.71 12.86
N LEU A 398 14.89 4.23 13.98
CA LEU A 398 15.60 5.20 14.79
C LEU A 398 16.82 4.60 15.51
N GLU A 399 16.75 3.34 15.92
CA GLU A 399 17.91 2.61 16.46
C GLU A 399 19.02 2.51 15.43
N ILE A 400 18.71 2.15 14.17
CA ILE A 400 19.68 2.11 13.06
C ILE A 400 20.32 3.50 12.85
N CYS A 401 19.55 4.58 12.96
CA CYS A 401 20.04 5.96 12.88
C CYS A 401 20.70 6.45 14.19
N GLY A 402 20.92 5.60 15.20
CA GLY A 402 21.49 5.99 16.49
C GLY A 402 20.62 7.02 17.25
N ASN A 403 19.32 6.88 17.17
CA ASN A 403 18.31 7.76 17.78
C ASN A 403 18.43 9.25 17.39
N ARG A 404 18.97 9.56 16.21
CA ARG A 404 19.05 10.91 15.68
C ARG A 404 17.76 11.26 14.94
N TYR A 405 16.96 12.15 15.50
CA TYR A 405 15.72 12.61 14.91
C TYR A 405 15.41 14.07 15.24
N HIS A 406 14.63 14.72 14.39
CA HIS A 406 14.10 16.06 14.56
C HIS A 406 12.69 16.15 13.99
N VAL A 407 11.90 17.14 14.48
CA VAL A 407 10.54 17.40 13.99
C VAL A 407 10.50 18.82 13.42
N LEU A 408 9.90 18.95 12.25
CA LEU A 408 9.61 20.22 11.62
C LEU A 408 8.11 20.41 11.47
N ASP A 409 7.64 21.57 11.87
CA ASP A 409 6.33 22.10 11.53
C ASP A 409 6.48 22.98 10.30
N ASN A 410 6.21 22.39 9.12
CA ASN A 410 6.36 23.07 7.85
C ASN A 410 5.25 24.12 7.60
N MET A 411 4.17 24.14 8.41
CA MET A 411 3.12 25.16 8.31
C MET A 411 3.49 26.44 9.03
N ASN A 412 4.42 26.39 9.97
CA ASN A 412 4.91 27.52 10.72
C ASN A 412 6.22 28.06 10.11
N GLU A 413 6.12 28.67 8.93
CA GLU A 413 7.24 29.17 8.13
C GLU A 413 8.14 30.21 8.84
N TYR A 414 7.65 30.81 9.93
CA TYR A 414 8.34 31.90 10.64
C TYR A 414 9.08 31.45 11.90
N ASP A 415 9.01 30.20 12.29
CA ASP A 415 9.74 29.70 13.47
C ASP A 415 11.18 29.30 13.12
N GLY A 416 12.06 30.30 13.02
CA GLY A 416 13.50 30.07 12.82
C GLY A 416 14.13 29.18 13.90
N ALA A 417 13.53 29.13 15.11
CA ALA A 417 14.07 28.34 16.21
C ALA A 417 14.06 26.84 15.96
N GLN A 418 13.10 26.31 15.16
CA GLN A 418 13.08 24.90 14.79
C GLN A 418 14.24 24.55 13.84
N VAL A 419 14.61 25.48 12.93
CA VAL A 419 15.73 25.29 12.00
C VAL A 419 17.05 25.36 12.77
N ASP A 420 17.20 26.31 13.68
CA ASP A 420 18.41 26.46 14.53
C ASP A 420 18.67 25.17 15.32
N LYS A 421 17.63 24.57 15.93
CA LYS A 421 17.71 23.28 16.64
C LYS A 421 18.07 22.12 15.71
N LEU A 422 17.54 22.10 14.48
CA LEU A 422 17.92 21.09 13.49
C LEU A 422 19.40 21.20 13.14
N LEU A 423 19.87 22.41 12.84
CA LEU A 423 21.28 22.66 12.50
C LEU A 423 22.21 22.30 13.67
N GLU A 424 21.83 22.64 14.91
CA GLU A 424 22.57 22.21 16.11
C GLU A 424 22.73 20.68 16.15
N LYS A 425 21.65 19.92 15.98
CA LYS A 425 21.69 18.44 15.95
C LYS A 425 22.54 17.89 14.78
N ILE A 426 22.53 18.56 13.64
CA ILE A 426 23.37 18.17 12.51
C ILE A 426 24.86 18.38 12.86
N ILE A 427 25.21 19.51 13.46
CA ILE A 427 26.57 19.83 13.92
C ILE A 427 27.04 18.81 14.96
N GLN A 428 26.19 18.45 15.91
CA GLN A 428 26.46 17.40 16.90
C GLN A 428 26.72 16.03 16.23
N THR A 429 25.91 15.69 15.22
CA THR A 429 26.09 14.45 14.45
C THR A 429 27.43 14.45 13.72
N LEU A 430 27.81 15.57 13.12
CA LEU A 430 29.08 15.73 12.43
C LEU A 430 30.25 15.65 13.40
N ALA A 431 30.13 16.27 14.57
CA ALA A 431 31.15 16.18 15.64
C ALA A 431 31.32 14.74 16.13
N GLY A 432 30.21 14.01 16.33
CA GLY A 432 30.24 12.59 16.69
C GLY A 432 30.93 11.69 15.63
N ASN A 433 30.97 12.14 14.38
CA ASN A 433 31.73 11.52 13.28
C ASN A 433 33.16 12.08 13.11
N GLY A 434 33.68 12.80 14.11
CA GLY A 434 35.00 13.41 14.06
C GLY A 434 35.16 14.55 13.05
N GLY A 435 34.08 15.23 12.72
CA GLY A 435 34.05 16.32 11.74
C GLY A 435 34.20 15.85 10.27
N GLN A 436 34.04 14.55 10.02
CA GLN A 436 34.20 13.98 8.67
C GLN A 436 32.87 13.94 7.95
N HIS A 437 32.85 14.41 6.71
CA HIS A 437 31.74 14.22 5.79
C HIS A 437 31.66 12.75 5.30
N PHE A 438 30.52 12.36 4.76
CA PHE A 438 30.35 11.05 4.16
C PHE A 438 31.22 10.93 2.89
N ALA A 439 32.11 9.93 2.88
CA ALA A 439 32.99 9.65 1.73
C ALA A 439 32.46 8.42 0.97
N PRO A 440 31.90 8.60 -0.24
CA PRO A 440 31.48 7.47 -1.05
C PRO A 440 32.69 6.66 -1.51
N LYS A 441 32.54 5.33 -1.61
CA LYS A 441 33.60 4.46 -2.14
C LYS A 441 33.88 4.81 -3.60
N LYS A 442 35.17 4.92 -3.97
CA LYS A 442 35.57 5.26 -5.33
C LYS A 442 35.04 4.28 -6.37
N GLU A 443 34.99 2.99 -6.03
CA GLU A 443 34.47 1.93 -6.89
C GLU A 443 33.00 2.14 -7.24
N MET A 444 32.22 2.67 -6.30
CA MET A 444 30.82 3.01 -6.50
C MET A 444 30.64 4.14 -7.52
N LEU A 445 31.43 5.21 -7.39
CA LEU A 445 31.39 6.34 -8.32
C LEU A 445 31.87 5.95 -9.74
N ASP A 446 32.91 5.13 -9.82
CA ASP A 446 33.44 4.65 -11.10
C ASP A 446 32.43 3.70 -11.79
N ALA A 447 31.77 2.83 -11.02
CA ALA A 447 30.68 1.95 -11.52
C ALA A 447 29.50 2.75 -12.07
N LEU A 448 29.10 3.84 -11.41
CA LEU A 448 28.04 4.73 -11.89
C LEU A 448 28.40 5.35 -13.24
N ARG A 449 29.59 5.92 -13.36
CA ARG A 449 30.06 6.54 -14.61
C ARG A 449 30.15 5.54 -15.76
N GLU A 450 30.58 4.31 -15.47
CA GLU A 450 30.64 3.25 -16.48
C GLU A 450 29.25 2.78 -16.91
N LYS A 451 28.31 2.66 -15.96
CA LYS A 451 26.89 2.36 -16.23
C LYS A 451 26.28 3.42 -17.15
N GLU A 452 26.52 4.70 -16.88
CA GLU A 452 26.01 5.80 -17.73
C GLU A 452 26.53 5.71 -19.16
N LYS A 453 27.83 5.50 -19.35
CA LYS A 453 28.42 5.34 -20.69
C LYS A 453 27.80 4.19 -21.47
N LYS A 454 27.59 3.04 -20.81
CA LYS A 454 26.95 1.87 -21.44
C LYS A 454 25.53 2.16 -21.84
N VAL A 455 24.77 2.85 -20.97
CA VAL A 455 23.38 3.25 -21.25
C VAL A 455 23.34 4.21 -22.44
N GLN A 456 24.19 5.22 -22.48
CA GLN A 456 24.21 6.19 -23.59
C GLN A 456 24.47 5.51 -24.94
N LEU A 457 25.43 4.58 -25.01
CA LEU A 457 25.70 3.80 -26.23
C LEU A 457 24.48 2.94 -26.64
N ALA A 458 23.75 2.41 -25.68
CA ALA A 458 22.54 1.61 -25.94
C ALA A 458 21.38 2.49 -26.42
N VAL A 459 21.20 3.67 -25.84
CA VAL A 459 20.23 4.69 -26.28
C VAL A 459 20.49 5.12 -27.72
N ASP A 460 21.73 5.44 -28.07
CA ASP A 460 22.12 5.82 -29.43
C ASP A 460 21.77 4.72 -30.45
N ARG A 461 22.06 3.47 -30.08
CA ARG A 461 21.73 2.30 -30.89
C ARG A 461 20.24 2.11 -31.08
N ARG A 462 19.43 2.27 -29.99
CA ARG A 462 17.98 2.16 -30.04
C ARG A 462 17.35 3.27 -30.89
N THR A 463 17.85 4.49 -30.77
CA THR A 463 17.42 5.65 -31.59
C THR A 463 17.70 5.42 -33.08
N GLN A 464 18.89 4.87 -33.42
CA GLN A 464 19.22 4.50 -34.80
C GLN A 464 18.30 3.39 -35.35
N LEU A 465 17.99 2.36 -34.53
CA LEU A 465 17.07 1.30 -34.92
C LEU A 465 15.64 1.84 -35.15
N LYS A 466 15.19 2.80 -34.35
CA LYS A 466 13.88 3.46 -34.53
C LYS A 466 13.83 4.25 -35.84
N ALA A 467 14.90 4.98 -36.16
CA ALA A 467 15.01 5.72 -37.40
C ALA A 467 15.03 4.82 -38.65
N THR A 468 15.73 3.68 -38.57
CA THR A 468 15.85 2.75 -39.72
C THR A 468 14.60 1.91 -39.95
N ARG A 469 13.81 1.63 -38.89
CA ARG A 469 12.55 0.85 -38.94
C ARG A 469 11.31 1.70 -39.24
N GLY A 470 11.43 3.02 -39.29
CA GLY A 470 10.35 3.93 -39.65
C GLY A 470 9.84 3.66 -41.08
N VAL A 471 8.55 3.85 -41.29
CA VAL A 471 7.93 3.75 -42.64
C VAL A 471 8.47 4.88 -43.51
N LYS A 472 9.07 4.55 -44.64
CA LYS A 472 9.58 5.53 -45.59
C LYS A 472 8.40 6.02 -46.47
N GLY A 473 7.94 7.24 -46.25
CA GLY A 473 6.86 7.88 -47.01
C GLY A 473 5.64 8.22 -46.16
N PRO A 474 4.67 8.97 -46.74
CA PRO A 474 3.46 9.34 -46.02
C PRO A 474 2.57 8.11 -45.81
N THR A 475 2.25 7.84 -44.53
CA THR A 475 1.28 6.82 -44.18
C THR A 475 -0.16 7.30 -44.40
N LYS A 476 -1.04 6.40 -44.83
CA LYS A 476 -2.45 6.71 -45.04
C LYS A 476 -3.11 7.00 -43.68
N LYS A 477 -3.73 8.16 -43.55
CA LYS A 477 -4.52 8.53 -42.37
C LYS A 477 -5.71 7.57 -42.24
N LEU A 478 -5.86 6.95 -41.07
CA LEU A 478 -7.02 6.11 -40.74
C LEU A 478 -8.18 7.00 -40.31
N HIS A 479 -9.36 6.78 -40.84
CA HIS A 479 -10.59 7.50 -40.42
C HIS A 479 -11.21 6.86 -39.17
N GLU A 480 -11.00 5.56 -39.00
CA GLU A 480 -11.41 4.78 -37.82
C GLU A 480 -10.21 4.09 -37.25
N ILE A 481 -10.06 4.15 -35.93
CA ILE A 481 -8.99 3.49 -35.18
C ILE A 481 -9.61 2.67 -34.04
N LYS A 482 -9.31 1.38 -33.97
CA LYS A 482 -9.78 0.44 -32.96
C LYS A 482 -8.61 -0.01 -32.08
N ILE A 483 -8.71 0.22 -30.79
CA ILE A 483 -7.64 -0.01 -29.81
C ILE A 483 -8.12 -0.95 -28.72
N LEU A 484 -7.34 -2.01 -28.45
CA LEU A 484 -7.51 -2.88 -27.29
C LEU A 484 -6.45 -2.51 -26.24
N ILE A 485 -6.86 -2.25 -25.01
CA ILE A 485 -5.95 -1.91 -23.91
C ILE A 485 -5.80 -3.10 -22.98
N LEU A 486 -4.55 -3.52 -22.75
CA LEU A 486 -4.14 -4.64 -21.89
C LEU A 486 -3.12 -4.17 -20.84
N GLY A 487 -2.98 -4.90 -19.74
CA GLY A 487 -1.95 -4.62 -18.70
C GLY A 487 -2.37 -5.09 -17.32
N GLU A 488 -1.47 -4.97 -16.35
CA GLU A 488 -1.70 -5.36 -14.97
C GLU A 488 -2.79 -4.51 -14.28
N LYS A 489 -3.33 -5.01 -13.16
CA LYS A 489 -4.20 -4.22 -12.28
C LYS A 489 -3.44 -2.97 -11.79
N LYS A 490 -4.10 -1.82 -11.84
CA LYS A 490 -3.54 -0.50 -11.44
C LYS A 490 -2.41 0.03 -12.33
N SER A 491 -2.19 -0.51 -13.53
CA SER A 491 -1.20 0.03 -14.49
C SER A 491 -1.64 1.33 -15.19
N GLY A 492 -2.82 1.87 -14.86
CA GLY A 492 -3.33 3.09 -15.50
C GLY A 492 -4.14 2.89 -16.77
N LYS A 493 -4.56 1.66 -17.12
CA LYS A 493 -5.33 1.35 -18.35
C LYS A 493 -6.55 2.23 -18.56
N THR A 494 -7.45 2.27 -17.60
CA THR A 494 -8.68 3.06 -17.66
C THR A 494 -8.41 4.56 -17.76
N THR A 495 -7.35 5.04 -17.09
CA THR A 495 -6.91 6.43 -17.19
C THR A 495 -6.39 6.73 -18.59
N ALA A 496 -5.56 5.84 -19.14
CA ALA A 496 -5.07 5.96 -20.52
C ALA A 496 -6.22 5.88 -21.53
N ALA A 497 -7.21 4.99 -21.31
CA ALA A 497 -8.39 4.88 -22.16
C ALA A 497 -9.21 6.18 -22.18
N ASN A 498 -9.48 6.77 -21.02
CA ASN A 498 -10.17 8.05 -20.88
C ASN A 498 -9.37 9.20 -21.53
N LEU A 499 -8.05 9.20 -21.35
CA LEU A 499 -7.18 10.20 -21.98
C LEU A 499 -7.22 10.08 -23.50
N ILE A 500 -7.10 8.86 -24.06
CA ILE A 500 -7.14 8.62 -25.52
C ILE A 500 -8.47 9.10 -26.13
N LEU A 501 -9.60 8.90 -25.43
CA LEU A 501 -10.91 9.38 -25.87
C LEU A 501 -11.19 10.85 -25.52
N ARG A 502 -10.32 11.50 -24.73
CA ARG A 502 -10.47 12.88 -24.23
C ARG A 502 -11.76 13.10 -23.44
N ASP A 503 -12.29 12.04 -22.85
CA ASP A 503 -13.51 12.11 -22.05
C ASP A 503 -13.46 11.03 -20.94
N LYS A 504 -14.10 11.32 -19.79
CA LYS A 504 -14.19 10.40 -18.65
C LYS A 504 -15.33 9.39 -18.82
N VAL A 505 -15.33 8.67 -19.93
CA VAL A 505 -16.40 7.71 -20.29
C VAL A 505 -16.26 6.32 -19.66
N PHE A 506 -15.06 5.98 -19.18
CA PHE A 506 -14.82 4.75 -18.44
C PHE A 506 -14.75 5.05 -16.94
N PRO A 507 -15.50 4.32 -16.09
CA PRO A 507 -15.42 4.49 -14.65
C PRO A 507 -14.07 4.02 -14.12
N THR A 508 -13.42 4.83 -13.29
CA THR A 508 -12.11 4.51 -12.66
C THR A 508 -12.22 3.53 -11.50
N GLN A 509 -13.42 3.02 -11.19
CA GLN A 509 -13.63 1.96 -10.20
C GLN A 509 -13.14 0.60 -10.73
N PRO A 510 -12.84 -0.39 -9.84
CA PRO A 510 -12.39 -1.70 -10.28
C PRO A 510 -13.36 -2.29 -11.31
N ASN A 511 -12.88 -2.40 -12.54
CA ASN A 511 -13.68 -2.88 -13.65
C ASN A 511 -13.84 -4.40 -13.53
N HIS A 512 -15.06 -4.90 -13.53
CA HIS A 512 -15.38 -6.32 -13.47
C HIS A 512 -15.58 -6.97 -14.84
N GLY A 513 -15.47 -6.19 -15.92
CA GLY A 513 -15.64 -6.68 -17.30
C GLY A 513 -15.01 -5.76 -18.35
N CYS A 514 -14.94 -6.23 -19.60
CA CYS A 514 -14.50 -5.40 -20.71
C CYS A 514 -15.58 -4.39 -21.09
N MET A 515 -15.15 -3.17 -21.43
CA MET A 515 -16.04 -2.11 -21.97
C MET A 515 -15.44 -1.50 -23.23
N ALA A 516 -16.29 -1.24 -24.22
CA ALA A 516 -15.92 -0.51 -25.42
C ALA A 516 -16.63 0.85 -25.42
N LYS A 517 -15.88 1.90 -25.74
CA LYS A 517 -16.39 3.25 -25.93
C LYS A 517 -15.79 3.87 -27.18
N GLN A 518 -16.53 4.76 -27.81
CA GLN A 518 -16.15 5.40 -29.05
C GLN A 518 -16.35 6.90 -28.95
N ALA A 519 -15.38 7.66 -29.45
CA ALA A 519 -15.46 9.13 -29.53
C ALA A 519 -14.71 9.66 -30.75
N PRO A 520 -15.10 10.83 -31.29
CA PRO A 520 -14.34 11.54 -32.30
C PRO A 520 -13.12 12.21 -31.62
N VAL A 521 -11.91 11.90 -32.09
CA VAL A 521 -10.66 12.49 -31.58
C VAL A 521 -9.73 12.82 -32.75
N ALA A 522 -9.27 14.06 -32.87
CA ALA A 522 -8.33 14.52 -33.89
C ALA A 522 -8.75 14.10 -35.33
N ASP A 523 -10.00 14.37 -35.69
CA ASP A 523 -10.64 14.02 -36.98
C ASP A 523 -10.64 12.52 -37.30
N ARG A 524 -10.67 11.66 -36.30
CA ARG A 524 -10.79 10.21 -36.40
C ARG A 524 -11.89 9.70 -35.50
N GLN A 525 -12.53 8.62 -35.87
CA GLN A 525 -13.43 7.87 -34.98
C GLN A 525 -12.59 6.85 -34.21
N VAL A 526 -12.42 7.07 -32.92
CA VAL A 526 -11.57 6.21 -32.08
C VAL A 526 -12.43 5.34 -31.18
N THR A 527 -12.28 4.03 -31.33
CA THR A 527 -12.90 3.03 -30.44
C THR A 527 -11.85 2.46 -29.51
N VAL A 528 -12.07 2.56 -28.21
CA VAL A 528 -11.19 1.98 -27.20
C VAL A 528 -11.94 0.89 -26.45
N VAL A 529 -11.29 -0.28 -26.33
CA VAL A 529 -11.73 -1.39 -25.50
C VAL A 529 -10.85 -1.45 -24.27
N ASP A 530 -11.39 -1.09 -23.10
CA ASP A 530 -10.73 -1.23 -21.80
C ASP A 530 -11.02 -2.62 -21.24
N THR A 531 -9.99 -3.29 -20.68
CA THR A 531 -10.06 -4.66 -20.17
C THR A 531 -9.73 -4.74 -18.69
N PRO A 532 -10.22 -5.77 -17.99
CA PRO A 532 -9.75 -6.08 -16.65
C PRO A 532 -8.24 -6.31 -16.63
N GLY A 533 -7.55 -5.78 -15.62
CA GLY A 533 -6.12 -6.04 -15.45
C GLY A 533 -5.88 -7.41 -14.82
N TRP A 534 -4.78 -8.07 -15.19
CA TRP A 534 -4.29 -9.27 -14.51
C TRP A 534 -3.54 -8.93 -13.23
N ALA A 535 -3.28 -9.95 -12.41
CA ALA A 535 -2.41 -9.82 -11.24
C ALA A 535 -0.95 -10.00 -11.65
N ALA A 536 -0.02 -9.31 -10.94
CA ALA A 536 1.41 -9.42 -11.20
C ALA A 536 1.97 -10.84 -10.96
N GLU A 537 1.32 -11.63 -10.10
CA GLU A 537 1.72 -13.01 -9.81
C GLU A 537 0.87 -14.01 -10.61
N GLU A 538 1.54 -14.93 -11.26
CA GLU A 538 0.94 -15.99 -12.06
C GLU A 538 -0.04 -16.85 -11.25
N SER A 539 0.26 -17.09 -9.97
CA SER A 539 -0.55 -17.84 -9.02
C SER A 539 -1.97 -17.27 -8.81
N GLN A 540 -2.18 -15.98 -9.08
CA GLN A 540 -3.46 -15.29 -8.91
C GLN A 540 -4.30 -15.24 -10.21
N CYS A 541 -3.78 -15.74 -11.33
CA CYS A 541 -4.47 -15.71 -12.60
C CYS A 541 -5.47 -16.87 -12.69
N THR A 542 -6.75 -16.55 -12.85
CA THR A 542 -7.83 -17.54 -12.98
C THR A 542 -8.26 -17.71 -14.43
N ARG A 543 -8.79 -18.91 -14.76
CA ARG A 543 -9.38 -19.19 -16.07
C ARG A 543 -10.45 -18.18 -16.46
N GLU A 544 -11.28 -17.78 -15.51
CA GLU A 544 -12.31 -16.77 -15.72
C GLU A 544 -11.72 -15.39 -16.06
N GLN A 545 -10.63 -15.02 -15.40
CA GLN A 545 -9.93 -13.77 -15.69
C GLN A 545 -9.35 -13.75 -17.11
N ASP A 546 -8.70 -14.84 -17.56
CA ASP A 546 -8.21 -14.96 -18.92
C ASP A 546 -9.35 -14.88 -19.94
N ARG A 547 -10.48 -15.53 -19.67
CA ARG A 547 -11.68 -15.43 -20.50
C ARG A 547 -12.24 -14.01 -20.56
N GLN A 548 -12.28 -13.31 -19.44
CA GLN A 548 -12.72 -11.92 -19.39
C GLN A 548 -11.80 -11.01 -20.20
N ILE A 549 -10.47 -11.13 -20.05
CA ILE A 549 -9.50 -10.31 -20.81
C ILE A 549 -9.69 -10.53 -22.32
N VAL A 550 -9.77 -11.77 -22.72
CA VAL A 550 -9.92 -12.16 -24.15
C VAL A 550 -11.27 -11.73 -24.72
N SER A 551 -12.33 -11.70 -23.90
CA SER A 551 -13.66 -11.24 -24.35
C SER A 551 -13.67 -9.79 -24.82
N GLY A 552 -12.66 -8.98 -24.49
CA GLY A 552 -12.50 -7.63 -25.05
C GLY A 552 -12.48 -7.60 -26.57
N LEU A 553 -11.93 -8.61 -27.23
CA LEU A 553 -11.96 -8.72 -28.70
C LEU A 553 -13.35 -8.93 -29.28
N THR A 554 -14.27 -9.54 -28.52
CA THR A 554 -15.65 -9.73 -28.98
C THR A 554 -16.42 -8.41 -29.09
N LEU A 555 -15.97 -7.37 -28.37
CA LEU A 555 -16.52 -6.01 -28.46
C LEU A 555 -16.06 -5.26 -29.72
N SER A 556 -15.07 -5.80 -30.47
CA SER A 556 -14.63 -5.32 -31.77
C SER A 556 -14.58 -6.49 -32.77
N PRO A 557 -15.73 -6.97 -33.29
CA PRO A 557 -15.80 -8.21 -34.08
C PRO A 557 -14.99 -8.16 -35.39
N GLN A 558 -14.72 -6.97 -35.92
CA GLN A 558 -13.91 -6.79 -37.12
C GLN A 558 -12.40 -6.86 -36.83
N GLY A 559 -12.00 -6.90 -35.55
CA GLY A 559 -10.62 -6.83 -35.10
C GLY A 559 -10.21 -5.44 -34.63
N VAL A 560 -8.95 -5.29 -34.23
CA VAL A 560 -8.35 -4.06 -33.73
C VAL A 560 -7.12 -3.67 -34.54
N ASP A 561 -6.87 -2.36 -34.68
CA ASP A 561 -5.67 -1.82 -35.33
C ASP A 561 -4.45 -1.96 -34.43
N ALA A 562 -4.65 -1.70 -33.14
CA ALA A 562 -3.60 -1.69 -32.13
C ALA A 562 -4.01 -2.36 -30.83
N VAL A 563 -3.05 -3.02 -30.23
CA VAL A 563 -3.09 -3.54 -28.86
C VAL A 563 -2.08 -2.72 -28.04
N LEU A 564 -2.54 -2.02 -27.01
CA LEU A 564 -1.69 -1.21 -26.17
C LEU A 564 -1.46 -1.93 -24.83
N ILE A 565 -0.20 -2.27 -24.54
CA ILE A 565 0.21 -2.79 -23.24
C ILE A 565 0.58 -1.61 -22.37
N VAL A 566 -0.24 -1.33 -21.34
CA VAL A 566 -0.04 -0.16 -20.49
C VAL A 566 0.86 -0.52 -19.31
N TRP A 567 1.92 0.29 -19.14
CA TRP A 567 2.85 0.22 -18.03
C TRP A 567 3.11 1.60 -17.43
N SER A 568 3.21 1.70 -16.10
CA SER A 568 3.49 2.95 -15.40
C SER A 568 4.99 3.11 -15.14
N LEU A 569 5.55 4.29 -15.48
CA LEU A 569 6.99 4.58 -15.34
C LEU A 569 7.46 4.67 -13.88
N ASP A 570 6.54 4.86 -12.93
CA ASP A 570 6.84 4.89 -11.49
C ASP A 570 6.95 3.49 -10.85
N VAL A 571 6.76 2.43 -11.64
CA VAL A 571 6.82 1.02 -11.19
C VAL A 571 7.91 0.29 -11.96
N LYS A 572 8.82 -0.36 -11.22
CA LYS A 572 9.86 -1.18 -11.83
C LYS A 572 9.29 -2.36 -12.61
N PHE A 573 9.72 -2.51 -13.87
CA PHE A 573 9.41 -3.69 -14.69
C PHE A 573 10.40 -4.81 -14.38
N ARG A 574 9.92 -6.00 -14.07
CA ARG A 574 10.73 -7.16 -13.69
C ARG A 574 10.46 -8.34 -14.61
N GLU A 575 11.34 -9.36 -14.56
CA GLU A 575 11.16 -10.62 -15.25
C GLU A 575 9.80 -11.26 -14.94
N ALA A 576 9.37 -11.26 -13.66
CA ALA A 576 8.07 -11.79 -13.28
C ALA A 576 6.88 -11.05 -13.95
N ASN A 577 6.98 -9.72 -14.15
CA ASN A 577 5.97 -8.96 -14.88
C ASN A 577 5.98 -9.31 -16.37
N HIS A 578 7.17 -9.50 -16.96
CA HIS A 578 7.32 -9.97 -18.34
C HIS A 578 6.68 -11.34 -18.52
N ASP A 579 6.96 -12.30 -17.64
CA ASP A 579 6.45 -13.65 -17.73
C ASP A 579 4.93 -13.70 -17.59
N ALA A 580 4.37 -12.98 -16.59
CA ALA A 580 2.94 -12.82 -16.43
C ALA A 580 2.29 -12.22 -17.68
N LEU A 581 2.90 -11.18 -18.25
CA LEU A 581 2.42 -10.52 -19.45
C LEU A 581 2.44 -11.46 -20.65
N VAL A 582 3.56 -12.16 -20.87
CA VAL A 582 3.72 -13.11 -21.99
C VAL A 582 2.72 -14.24 -21.86
N ASP A 583 2.48 -14.76 -20.66
CA ASP A 583 1.52 -15.83 -20.38
C ASP A 583 0.07 -15.43 -20.75
N HIS A 584 -0.30 -14.15 -20.56
CA HIS A 584 -1.61 -13.64 -21.00
C HIS A 584 -1.66 -13.32 -22.50
N ILE A 585 -0.60 -12.71 -23.05
CA ILE A 585 -0.60 -12.28 -24.45
C ILE A 585 -0.46 -13.43 -25.43
N THR A 586 0.26 -14.49 -25.08
CA THR A 586 0.38 -15.68 -25.93
C THR A 586 -0.94 -16.40 -26.18
N LEU A 587 -1.96 -16.19 -25.35
CA LEU A 587 -3.32 -16.69 -25.58
C LEU A 587 -3.92 -16.18 -26.89
N PHE A 588 -3.55 -14.96 -27.31
CA PHE A 588 -4.03 -14.35 -28.55
C PHE A 588 -3.29 -14.85 -29.81
N GLY A 589 -2.22 -15.64 -29.65
CA GLY A 589 -1.35 -16.15 -30.70
C GLY A 589 -0.24 -15.16 -31.11
N ASP A 590 0.81 -15.65 -31.76
CA ASP A 590 2.03 -14.87 -32.03
C ASP A 590 1.83 -13.64 -32.92
N LYS A 591 0.79 -13.61 -33.74
CA LYS A 591 0.49 -12.50 -34.65
C LYS A 591 0.12 -11.19 -33.93
N ILE A 592 -0.29 -11.29 -32.65
CA ILE A 592 -0.65 -10.12 -31.83
C ILE A 592 0.52 -9.15 -31.74
N TRP A 593 1.77 -9.65 -31.63
CA TRP A 593 2.95 -8.82 -31.43
C TRP A 593 3.19 -7.80 -32.55
N ASN A 594 2.74 -8.09 -33.78
CA ASN A 594 2.81 -7.16 -34.91
C ASN A 594 1.85 -5.98 -34.75
N HIS A 595 0.82 -6.12 -33.93
CA HIS A 595 -0.19 -5.09 -33.63
C HIS A 595 -0.02 -4.50 -32.24
N THR A 596 1.06 -4.85 -31.52
CA THR A 596 1.26 -4.47 -30.14
C THR A 596 2.23 -3.31 -30.02
N MET A 597 1.89 -2.37 -29.13
CA MET A 597 2.70 -1.23 -28.73
C MET A 597 2.74 -1.16 -27.20
N VAL A 598 3.90 -0.87 -26.61
CA VAL A 598 4.00 -0.57 -25.18
C VAL A 598 3.64 0.89 -24.96
N LEU A 599 2.61 1.14 -24.14
CA LEU A 599 2.15 2.47 -23.79
C LEU A 599 2.58 2.77 -22.34
N PHE A 600 3.50 3.70 -22.20
CA PHE A 600 3.94 4.17 -20.88
C PHE A 600 3.04 5.31 -20.40
N THR A 601 2.81 5.35 -19.09
CA THR A 601 2.07 6.40 -18.39
C THR A 601 2.94 7.06 -17.33
N ASN A 602 2.54 8.23 -16.82
CA ASN A 602 3.31 9.02 -15.85
C ASN A 602 4.63 9.53 -16.43
N GLU A 603 4.57 10.17 -17.61
CA GLU A 603 5.72 10.74 -18.32
C GLU A 603 6.48 11.77 -17.48
N ASP A 604 5.80 12.44 -16.57
CA ASP A 604 6.38 13.34 -15.57
C ASP A 604 7.52 12.69 -14.78
N THR A 605 7.52 11.37 -14.63
CA THR A 605 8.61 10.61 -14.00
C THR A 605 9.93 10.66 -14.79
N LEU A 606 9.90 11.01 -16.08
CA LEU A 606 11.11 11.09 -16.92
C LEU A 606 11.89 12.40 -16.75
N ALA A 607 11.22 13.50 -16.38
CA ALA A 607 11.77 14.86 -16.43
C ALA A 607 12.43 15.15 -17.79
N ASP A 608 13.71 15.54 -17.80
CA ASP A 608 14.50 15.84 -19.02
C ASP A 608 15.08 14.58 -19.70
N LYS A 609 14.85 13.39 -19.17
CA LYS A 609 15.41 12.13 -19.69
C LYS A 609 14.50 11.54 -20.78
N SER A 610 15.11 10.87 -21.74
CA SER A 610 14.36 10.24 -22.81
C SER A 610 13.73 8.90 -22.36
N LEU A 611 12.62 8.54 -23.01
CA LEU A 611 11.99 7.23 -22.80
C LEU A 611 12.95 6.08 -23.20
N GLU A 612 13.79 6.30 -24.18
CA GLU A 612 14.83 5.39 -24.61
C GLU A 612 15.85 5.12 -23.49
N GLU A 613 16.21 6.16 -22.75
CA GLU A 613 17.09 6.04 -21.58
C GLU A 613 16.44 5.19 -20.47
N TYR A 614 15.16 5.41 -20.20
CA TYR A 614 14.39 4.59 -19.25
C TYR A 614 14.41 3.12 -19.66
N ILE A 615 14.05 2.81 -20.92
CA ILE A 615 14.02 1.43 -21.44
C ILE A 615 15.39 0.75 -21.31
N GLU A 616 16.49 1.48 -21.58
CA GLU A 616 17.84 0.91 -21.53
C GLU A 616 18.39 0.79 -20.09
N LYS A 617 17.94 1.61 -19.16
CA LYS A 617 18.32 1.52 -17.74
C LYS A 617 17.58 0.42 -16.99
N GLU A 618 16.33 0.17 -17.36
CA GLU A 618 15.49 -0.84 -16.70
C GLU A 618 15.97 -2.28 -16.96
N ASP A 619 15.27 -3.21 -16.32
CA ASP A 619 15.52 -4.65 -16.41
C ASP A 619 15.58 -5.12 -17.86
N PRO A 620 16.47 -6.07 -18.21
CA PRO A 620 16.52 -6.68 -19.54
C PRO A 620 15.17 -7.18 -20.06
N ALA A 621 14.28 -7.60 -19.16
CA ALA A 621 12.93 -8.06 -19.50
C ALA A 621 12.08 -6.98 -20.18
N LEU A 622 12.22 -5.68 -19.77
CA LEU A 622 11.51 -4.58 -20.45
C LEU A 622 12.04 -4.39 -21.87
N ARG A 623 13.36 -4.48 -22.06
CA ARG A 623 13.97 -4.37 -23.39
C ARG A 623 13.48 -5.50 -24.29
N GLN A 624 13.41 -6.74 -23.78
CA GLN A 624 12.89 -7.89 -24.53
C GLN A 624 11.43 -7.68 -24.94
N LEU A 625 10.60 -7.13 -24.04
CA LEU A 625 9.20 -6.81 -24.36
C LEU A 625 9.11 -5.77 -25.49
N VAL A 626 9.84 -4.66 -25.36
CA VAL A 626 9.84 -3.60 -26.37
C VAL A 626 10.34 -4.10 -27.73
N ASP A 627 11.39 -4.93 -27.73
CA ASP A 627 11.94 -5.52 -28.94
C ASP A 627 10.95 -6.50 -29.59
N LYS A 628 10.22 -7.30 -28.79
CA LYS A 628 9.16 -8.22 -29.24
C LYS A 628 7.99 -7.48 -29.86
N CYS A 629 7.67 -6.29 -29.36
CA CYS A 629 6.70 -5.38 -29.96
C CYS A 629 7.24 -4.64 -31.21
N GLY A 630 8.39 -5.05 -31.77
CA GLY A 630 8.97 -4.43 -32.95
C GLY A 630 9.51 -3.01 -32.70
N ASN A 631 9.84 -2.70 -31.45
CA ASN A 631 10.29 -1.39 -30.99
C ASN A 631 9.19 -0.31 -31.11
N ASN A 632 7.92 -0.73 -31.00
CA ASN A 632 6.78 0.17 -30.95
C ASN A 632 6.48 0.53 -29.48
N TYR A 633 6.67 1.78 -29.14
CA TYR A 633 6.35 2.31 -27.80
C TYR A 633 5.96 3.79 -27.88
N HIS A 634 5.19 4.24 -26.88
CA HIS A 634 4.75 5.61 -26.73
C HIS A 634 4.60 5.97 -25.24
N CYS A 635 4.70 7.24 -24.89
CA CYS A 635 4.41 7.75 -23.57
C CYS A 635 3.22 8.70 -23.61
N LEU A 636 2.35 8.63 -22.62
CA LEU A 636 1.26 9.56 -22.41
C LEU A 636 1.41 10.27 -21.07
N ASN A 637 1.39 11.60 -21.11
CA ASN A 637 1.31 12.41 -19.91
C ASN A 637 -0.16 12.47 -19.43
N ILE A 638 -0.44 11.80 -18.31
CA ILE A 638 -1.79 11.74 -17.74
C ILE A 638 -2.22 13.09 -17.12
N LEU A 639 -1.27 13.93 -16.73
CA LEU A 639 -1.54 15.22 -16.10
C LEU A 639 -1.89 16.31 -17.14
N GLU A 640 -1.33 16.23 -18.34
CA GLU A 640 -1.57 17.17 -19.42
C GLU A 640 -2.74 16.74 -20.32
N THR A 641 -3.94 16.87 -19.82
CA THR A 641 -5.16 16.45 -20.55
C THR A 641 -5.51 17.37 -21.73
N ARG A 642 -4.88 18.53 -21.87
CA ARG A 642 -5.18 19.55 -22.89
C ARG A 642 -4.24 19.51 -24.09
N ASP A 643 -3.16 18.73 -24.06
CA ASP A 643 -2.21 18.65 -25.17
C ASP A 643 -2.72 17.72 -26.27
N ASP A 644 -3.10 18.31 -27.43
CA ASP A 644 -3.54 17.58 -28.60
C ASP A 644 -2.40 16.87 -29.34
N THR A 645 -1.16 17.27 -29.12
CA THR A 645 0.01 16.76 -29.86
C THR A 645 0.30 15.30 -29.50
N GLN A 646 0.15 14.92 -28.23
CA GLN A 646 0.38 13.54 -27.78
C GLN A 646 -0.58 12.52 -28.42
N HIS A 647 -1.85 12.91 -28.66
CA HIS A 647 -2.82 12.05 -29.35
C HIS A 647 -2.48 11.87 -30.83
N VAL A 648 -2.12 12.98 -31.52
CA VAL A 648 -1.72 12.94 -32.91
C VAL A 648 -0.47 12.05 -33.08
N GLN A 649 0.50 12.13 -32.18
CA GLN A 649 1.69 11.30 -32.21
C GLN A 649 1.39 9.81 -31.97
N LEU A 650 0.50 9.49 -31.01
CA LEU A 650 0.06 8.12 -30.77
C LEU A 650 -0.64 7.54 -32.02
N PHE A 651 -1.59 8.27 -32.58
CA PHE A 651 -2.34 7.80 -33.76
C PHE A 651 -1.43 7.64 -34.99
N LYS A 652 -0.45 8.54 -35.20
CA LYS A 652 0.54 8.39 -36.24
C LYS A 652 1.34 7.10 -36.09
N LYS A 653 1.77 6.76 -34.86
CA LYS A 653 2.48 5.49 -34.60
C LYS A 653 1.58 4.26 -34.85
N ILE A 654 0.29 4.34 -34.54
CA ILE A 654 -0.68 3.27 -34.85
C ILE A 654 -0.85 3.16 -36.37
N GLU A 655 -0.95 4.28 -37.11
CA GLU A 655 -1.03 4.29 -38.57
C GLU A 655 0.22 3.69 -39.23
N ASP A 656 1.41 3.99 -38.69
CA ASP A 656 2.68 3.43 -39.17
C ASP A 656 2.73 1.89 -38.89
N MET A 657 2.21 1.45 -37.76
CA MET A 657 2.10 0.03 -37.43
C MET A 657 1.07 -0.68 -38.32
N SER A 658 -0.07 -0.07 -38.58
CA SER A 658 -1.10 -0.59 -39.49
C SER A 658 -0.56 -0.67 -40.95
N ALA A 659 0.22 0.32 -41.37
CA ALA A 659 0.86 0.30 -42.68
C ALA A 659 1.83 -0.87 -42.85
N LYS A 660 2.64 -1.16 -41.81
CA LYS A 660 3.52 -2.35 -41.78
C LYS A 660 2.73 -3.66 -41.88
N ASN A 661 1.54 -3.69 -41.29
CA ASN A 661 0.62 -4.83 -41.35
C ASN A 661 -0.26 -4.83 -42.61
N GLN A 662 0.04 -3.98 -43.60
CA GLN A 662 -0.72 -3.87 -44.86
C GLN A 662 -2.20 -3.49 -44.65
N GLY A 663 -2.50 -2.71 -43.61
CA GLY A 663 -3.88 -2.32 -43.24
C GLY A 663 -4.74 -3.46 -42.72
N ARG A 664 -4.18 -4.61 -42.39
CA ARG A 664 -4.91 -5.75 -41.81
C ARG A 664 -5.12 -5.53 -40.31
N LEU A 665 -6.36 -5.72 -39.86
CA LEU A 665 -6.73 -5.69 -38.47
C LEU A 665 -6.29 -7.00 -37.77
N PHE A 666 -5.99 -6.92 -36.49
CA PHE A 666 -5.80 -8.10 -35.66
C PHE A 666 -7.17 -8.69 -35.31
N CYS A 667 -7.50 -9.81 -35.92
CA CYS A 667 -8.76 -10.52 -35.73
C CYS A 667 -8.49 -12.04 -35.62
N PRO A 668 -8.14 -12.54 -34.42
CA PRO A 668 -7.88 -13.94 -34.23
C PRO A 668 -9.19 -14.76 -34.14
N ASN A 669 -9.08 -16.07 -34.34
CA ASN A 669 -10.20 -16.98 -34.14
C ASN A 669 -10.45 -17.17 -32.62
N MET A 670 -11.60 -16.72 -32.13
CA MET A 670 -11.96 -16.80 -30.72
C MET A 670 -12.05 -18.23 -30.20
N ASN A 671 -12.46 -19.20 -31.02
CA ASN A 671 -12.53 -20.62 -30.60
C ASN A 671 -11.14 -21.18 -30.31
N ASP A 672 -10.13 -20.79 -31.10
CA ASP A 672 -8.76 -21.23 -30.89
C ASP A 672 -8.20 -20.63 -29.60
N ILE A 673 -8.54 -19.36 -29.31
CA ILE A 673 -8.14 -18.70 -28.06
C ILE A 673 -8.77 -19.40 -26.84
N TYR A 674 -10.08 -19.66 -26.86
CA TYR A 674 -10.74 -20.35 -25.75
C TYR A 674 -10.17 -21.74 -25.53
N ARG A 675 -9.80 -22.47 -26.61
CA ARG A 675 -9.11 -23.74 -26.50
C ARG A 675 -7.74 -23.60 -25.86
N SER A 676 -6.96 -22.59 -26.25
CA SER A 676 -5.64 -22.30 -25.65
C SER A 676 -5.74 -22.00 -24.16
N ILE A 677 -6.76 -21.24 -23.73
CA ILE A 677 -7.03 -21.01 -22.31
C ILE A 677 -7.30 -22.34 -21.58
N ASP A 678 -8.16 -23.19 -22.14
CA ASP A 678 -8.50 -24.46 -21.52
C ASP A 678 -7.28 -25.38 -21.42
N GLU A 679 -6.45 -25.46 -22.46
CA GLU A 679 -5.19 -26.20 -22.45
C GLU A 679 -4.19 -25.69 -21.44
N LYS A 680 -4.04 -24.36 -21.31
CA LYS A 680 -3.20 -23.71 -20.31
C LYS A 680 -3.59 -24.14 -18.90
N PHE A 681 -4.86 -24.07 -18.56
CA PHE A 681 -5.33 -24.41 -17.22
C PHE A 681 -5.30 -25.93 -16.97
N GLN A 682 -5.48 -26.77 -17.97
CA GLN A 682 -5.26 -28.20 -17.84
C GLN A 682 -3.79 -28.55 -17.58
N LYS A 683 -2.85 -27.91 -18.28
CA LYS A 683 -1.40 -28.05 -18.01
C LYS A 683 -1.04 -27.60 -16.59
N ARG A 684 -1.56 -26.45 -16.13
CA ARG A 684 -1.37 -25.99 -14.74
C ARG A 684 -1.94 -27.00 -13.73
N LYS A 685 -3.17 -27.46 -13.92
CA LYS A 685 -3.79 -28.47 -13.05
C LYS A 685 -2.92 -29.72 -12.94
N LEU A 686 -2.36 -30.19 -14.06
CA LEU A 686 -1.45 -31.32 -14.08
C LEU A 686 -0.15 -31.04 -13.34
N HIS A 687 0.44 -29.87 -13.54
CA HIS A 687 1.66 -29.45 -12.86
C HIS A 687 1.47 -29.41 -11.33
N PHE A 688 0.42 -28.75 -10.83
CA PHE A 688 0.10 -28.72 -9.40
C PHE A 688 -0.16 -30.10 -8.84
N ARG A 689 -0.88 -30.94 -9.57
CA ARG A 689 -1.08 -32.34 -9.18
C ARG A 689 0.24 -33.09 -9.00
N ASN A 690 1.16 -32.92 -9.93
CA ASN A 690 2.49 -33.56 -9.88
C ASN A 690 3.31 -33.04 -8.70
N MET A 691 3.34 -31.74 -8.46
CA MET A 691 3.99 -31.14 -7.30
C MET A 691 3.41 -31.65 -5.97
N TRP A 692 2.09 -31.71 -5.86
CA TRP A 692 1.42 -32.20 -4.66
C TRP A 692 1.72 -33.67 -4.38
N VAL A 693 1.66 -34.52 -5.42
CA VAL A 693 2.02 -35.93 -5.30
C VAL A 693 3.48 -36.09 -4.86
N GLN A 694 4.36 -35.26 -5.40
CA GLN A 694 5.78 -35.29 -5.06
C GLN A 694 6.02 -34.87 -3.60
N ALA A 695 5.40 -33.76 -3.17
CA ALA A 695 5.49 -33.29 -1.79
C ALA A 695 4.91 -34.30 -0.80
N PHE A 696 3.72 -34.86 -1.06
CA PHE A 696 3.10 -35.88 -0.22
C PHE A 696 3.94 -37.15 -0.13
N THR A 697 4.53 -37.59 -1.25
CA THR A 697 5.39 -38.79 -1.28
C THR A 697 6.68 -38.54 -0.48
N SER A 698 7.27 -37.36 -0.58
CA SER A 698 8.47 -36.98 0.18
C SER A 698 8.20 -36.94 1.69
N GLN A 699 7.10 -36.33 2.11
CA GLN A 699 6.71 -36.29 3.53
C GLN A 699 6.43 -37.69 4.09
N ARG A 700 5.75 -38.55 3.31
CA ARG A 700 5.50 -39.94 3.70
C ARG A 700 6.78 -40.75 3.82
N LEU A 701 7.74 -40.54 2.93
CA LEU A 701 9.06 -41.16 3.00
C LEU A 701 9.83 -40.76 4.27
N GLU A 702 9.77 -39.50 4.61
CA GLU A 702 10.41 -38.96 5.83
C GLU A 702 9.84 -39.57 7.08
N LEU A 703 8.51 -39.63 7.24
CA LEU A 703 7.83 -40.27 8.34
C LEU A 703 8.16 -41.78 8.48
N LEU A 704 8.23 -42.51 7.36
CA LEU A 704 8.62 -43.92 7.36
C LEU A 704 10.07 -44.13 7.77
N ARG A 705 10.97 -43.23 7.36
CA ARG A 705 12.39 -43.26 7.78
C ARG A 705 12.53 -42.98 9.26
N GLU A 706 11.85 -41.96 9.77
CA GLU A 706 11.84 -41.68 11.22
C GLU A 706 11.30 -42.83 12.05
N HIS A 707 10.20 -43.45 11.62
CA HIS A 707 9.62 -44.60 12.31
C HIS A 707 10.56 -45.78 12.29
N LYS A 708 11.20 -46.07 11.16
CA LYS A 708 12.21 -47.11 11.05
C LYS A 708 13.37 -46.88 12.01
N THR A 709 13.90 -45.66 12.09
CA THR A 709 15.00 -45.28 12.97
C THR A 709 14.61 -45.41 14.46
N LYS A 710 13.35 -45.09 14.79
CA LYS A 710 12.84 -45.27 16.18
C LYS A 710 12.76 -46.76 16.56
N LEU A 711 12.32 -47.64 15.64
CA LEU A 711 12.28 -49.08 15.85
C LEU A 711 13.67 -49.72 15.93
N GLU A 712 14.63 -49.26 15.12
CA GLU A 712 16.03 -49.68 15.20
C GLU A 712 16.65 -49.35 16.57
N LYS A 713 16.44 -48.11 17.06
CA LYS A 713 16.87 -47.71 18.41
C LYS A 713 16.21 -48.54 19.52
N LEU A 714 14.91 -48.82 19.38
CA LEU A 714 14.19 -49.65 20.36
C LEU A 714 14.73 -51.07 20.37
N HIS A 715 14.99 -51.66 19.18
CA HIS A 715 15.58 -52.98 19.02
C HIS A 715 16.95 -53.04 19.71
N ASP A 716 17.84 -52.06 19.51
CA ASP A 716 19.15 -52.02 20.10
C ASP A 716 19.07 -51.86 21.62
N ASN A 717 18.20 -50.99 22.14
CA ASN A 717 17.96 -50.82 23.57
C ASN A 717 17.47 -52.12 24.25
N ILE A 718 16.57 -52.88 23.61
CA ILE A 718 16.08 -54.16 24.13
C ILE A 718 17.20 -55.19 24.10
N LYS A 719 18.09 -55.16 23.11
CA LYS A 719 19.23 -56.08 23.00
C LYS A 719 20.24 -55.87 24.13
N GLU A 720 20.45 -54.66 24.60
CA GLU A 720 21.38 -54.25 25.65
C GLU A 720 20.85 -54.52 27.07
N ILE A 721 19.56 -54.83 27.28
CA ILE A 721 19.00 -55.11 28.59
C ILE A 721 19.61 -56.40 29.18
N VAL A 722 20.44 -56.25 30.23
CA VAL A 722 21.06 -57.34 30.98
C VAL A 722 19.99 -58.13 31.72
N PRO A 723 20.05 -59.49 31.79
CA PRO A 723 19.08 -60.28 32.50
C PRO A 723 19.11 -59.98 34.02
N SER A 724 18.02 -59.47 34.56
CA SER A 724 17.75 -59.30 35.99
C SER A 724 16.77 -60.41 36.42
N PRO A 725 16.74 -60.79 37.69
CA PRO A 725 15.78 -61.82 38.14
C PRO A 725 14.31 -61.47 37.96
N LEU A 726 14.01 -60.23 37.71
CA LEU A 726 12.66 -59.69 37.39
C LEU A 726 12.40 -59.46 35.89
N ALA A 727 13.33 -59.76 34.99
CA ALA A 727 13.22 -59.59 33.57
C ALA A 727 12.34 -60.67 32.91
N PRO A 728 11.61 -60.33 31.80
CA PRO A 728 10.82 -61.30 31.05
C PRO A 728 11.68 -62.49 30.58
N SER A 729 11.11 -63.72 30.54
CA SER A 729 11.81 -64.90 30.12
C SER A 729 12.55 -64.71 28.78
N LYS A 730 13.69 -65.39 28.62
CA LYS A 730 14.54 -65.35 27.45
C LYS A 730 13.74 -65.58 26.17
N ALA A 731 12.71 -66.41 26.19
CA ALA A 731 11.81 -66.69 25.09
C ALA A 731 10.93 -65.49 24.70
N LYS A 732 10.41 -64.73 25.68
CA LYS A 732 9.64 -63.50 25.41
C LYS A 732 10.48 -62.37 24.79
N LYS A 733 11.74 -62.23 25.26
CA LYS A 733 12.69 -61.24 24.72
C LYS A 733 13.00 -61.57 23.23
N THR A 734 13.21 -62.81 22.88
CA THR A 734 13.51 -63.28 21.53
C THR A 734 12.31 -63.06 20.60
N SER A 735 11.07 -63.34 21.08
CA SER A 735 9.85 -63.08 20.29
C SER A 735 9.67 -61.58 19.96
N VAL A 736 9.81 -60.69 20.97
CA VAL A 736 9.68 -59.23 20.79
C VAL A 736 10.74 -58.69 19.84
N LEU A 737 11.97 -59.15 19.92
CA LEU A 737 13.05 -58.74 19.01
C LEU A 737 12.75 -59.20 17.56
N SER A 738 12.25 -60.42 17.36
CA SER A 738 11.84 -60.93 16.05
C SER A 738 10.72 -60.14 15.42
N ASP A 739 9.71 -59.77 16.23
CA ASP A 739 8.59 -58.91 15.75
C ASP A 739 9.05 -57.50 15.32
N ILE A 740 10.00 -56.93 16.06
CA ILE A 740 10.57 -55.58 15.70
C ILE A 740 11.43 -55.70 14.45
N GLU A 741 12.25 -56.75 14.30
CA GLU A 741 13.04 -56.99 13.08
C GLU A 741 12.14 -57.16 11.84
N GLU A 742 11.03 -57.88 11.96
CA GLU A 742 10.06 -58.00 10.85
C GLU A 742 9.45 -56.68 10.48
N GLN A 743 9.06 -55.83 11.44
CA GLN A 743 8.53 -54.51 11.19
C GLN A 743 9.57 -53.56 10.51
N ILE A 744 10.84 -53.59 10.97
CA ILE A 744 11.93 -52.82 10.32
C ILE A 744 12.13 -53.26 8.87
N HIS A 745 12.06 -54.58 8.57
CA HIS A 745 12.17 -55.11 7.20
C HIS A 745 10.99 -54.69 6.36
N GLU A 746 9.79 -54.69 6.90
CA GLU A 746 8.58 -54.26 6.18
C GLU A 746 8.63 -52.79 5.83
N LEU A 747 9.01 -51.92 6.82
CA LEU A 747 9.23 -50.51 6.59
C LEU A 747 10.32 -50.25 5.51
N GLY A 748 11.40 -51.02 5.53
CA GLY A 748 12.44 -50.95 4.54
C GLY A 748 11.93 -51.27 3.11
N ARG A 749 11.09 -52.29 2.98
CA ARG A 749 10.43 -52.64 1.71
C ARG A 749 9.49 -51.53 1.22
N ASN A 750 8.72 -50.89 2.14
CA ASN A 750 7.79 -49.83 1.81
C ASN A 750 8.55 -48.55 1.41
N ILE A 751 9.66 -48.19 2.07
CA ILE A 751 10.54 -47.09 1.67
C ILE A 751 11.14 -47.33 0.27
N MET A 752 11.61 -48.54 -0.01
CA MET A 752 12.13 -48.87 -1.35
C MET A 752 11.07 -48.80 -2.47
N LYS A 753 9.83 -49.22 -2.20
CA LYS A 753 8.73 -49.08 -3.14
C LYS A 753 8.41 -47.64 -3.45
N LEU A 754 8.34 -46.76 -2.43
CA LEU A 754 8.08 -45.32 -2.59
C LEU A 754 9.24 -44.59 -3.29
N ASN A 755 10.51 -44.91 -2.97
CA ASN A 755 11.65 -44.36 -3.69
C ASN A 755 11.69 -44.75 -5.17
N LYS A 756 11.23 -45.97 -5.55
CA LYS A 756 11.12 -46.34 -6.94
C LYS A 756 10.00 -45.58 -7.66
N SER A 757 8.88 -45.29 -7.00
CA SER A 757 7.78 -44.52 -7.59
C SER A 757 8.12 -43.04 -7.77
N THR A 758 9.02 -42.47 -6.96
CA THR A 758 9.51 -41.08 -7.14
C THR A 758 10.53 -40.94 -8.26
N ASN A 759 11.28 -41.98 -8.55
CA ASN A 759 12.30 -41.98 -9.62
C ASN A 759 11.78 -42.35 -11.02
N SER A 760 10.57 -42.91 -11.12
CA SER A 760 9.92 -43.16 -12.41
C SER A 760 8.75 -42.20 -12.59
N MET A 761 8.96 -41.14 -13.36
CA MET A 761 7.92 -40.17 -13.72
C MET A 761 6.73 -40.78 -14.50
N ASP A 762 6.79 -42.05 -14.89
CA ASP A 762 5.82 -42.65 -15.82
C ASP A 762 4.79 -43.61 -15.19
N VAL A 763 4.86 -43.91 -13.90
CA VAL A 763 3.90 -44.86 -13.30
C VAL A 763 3.36 -44.34 -11.98
N LEU A 764 2.32 -43.52 -12.04
CA LEU A 764 1.43 -43.30 -10.92
C LEU A 764 0.58 -44.56 -10.66
N PRO A 765 0.30 -44.92 -9.36
CA PRO A 765 -0.60 -46.04 -9.08
C PRO A 765 -1.95 -45.80 -9.78
N PRO A 766 -2.53 -46.85 -10.38
CA PRO A 766 -3.73 -46.73 -11.19
C PRO A 766 -4.93 -46.10 -10.48
N ASN A 767 -4.96 -46.12 -9.17
CA ASN A 767 -6.02 -45.47 -8.35
C ASN A 767 -5.89 -43.93 -8.21
N LEU A 768 -4.76 -43.34 -8.58
CA LEU A 768 -4.55 -41.89 -8.59
C LEU A 768 -4.82 -41.22 -9.95
N ASN A 769 -5.01 -42.04 -11.00
CA ASN A 769 -5.35 -41.55 -12.35
C ASN A 769 -6.83 -41.18 -12.52
N GLN A 770 -7.70 -41.59 -11.60
CA GLN A 770 -9.07 -41.08 -11.52
C GLN A 770 -9.13 -40.01 -10.45
N SER A 771 -9.29 -38.71 -10.86
CA SER A 771 -9.58 -37.64 -9.93
C SER A 771 -10.92 -37.96 -9.27
N THR A 772 -10.91 -38.10 -7.93
CA THR A 772 -12.16 -38.16 -7.19
C THR A 772 -12.75 -36.73 -7.16
N PRO A 773 -14.09 -36.60 -7.09
CA PRO A 773 -14.73 -35.28 -6.96
C PRO A 773 -14.19 -34.44 -5.78
N GLU A 774 -13.73 -35.10 -4.72
CA GLU A 774 -13.09 -34.45 -3.56
C GLU A 774 -11.70 -33.86 -3.92
N MET A 775 -10.91 -34.59 -4.71
CA MET A 775 -9.59 -34.14 -5.14
C MET A 775 -9.69 -32.96 -6.12
N ASP A 776 -10.72 -32.96 -6.97
CA ASP A 776 -11.01 -31.80 -7.84
C ASP A 776 -11.43 -30.57 -7.03
N LYS A 777 -12.21 -30.73 -5.95
CA LYS A 777 -12.55 -29.65 -5.02
C LYS A 777 -11.33 -29.11 -4.28
N VAL A 778 -10.42 -29.97 -3.83
CA VAL A 778 -9.17 -29.57 -3.16
C VAL A 778 -8.24 -28.83 -4.14
N LEU A 779 -8.10 -29.32 -5.36
CA LEU A 779 -7.29 -28.65 -6.39
C LEU A 779 -7.89 -27.31 -6.82
N ASP A 780 -9.20 -27.19 -6.88
CA ASP A 780 -9.90 -25.95 -7.15
C ASP A 780 -9.77 -24.97 -5.96
N TRP A 781 -9.84 -25.49 -4.74
CA TRP A 781 -9.59 -24.70 -3.51
C TRP A 781 -8.13 -24.23 -3.44
N MET A 782 -7.15 -25.09 -3.71
CA MET A 782 -5.73 -24.74 -3.73
C MET A 782 -5.43 -23.70 -4.81
N SER A 783 -5.99 -23.82 -6.00
CA SER A 783 -5.83 -22.83 -7.07
C SER A 783 -6.40 -21.44 -6.69
N LYS A 784 -7.40 -21.42 -5.82
CA LYS A 784 -8.02 -20.19 -5.31
C LYS A 784 -7.27 -19.57 -4.11
N HIS A 785 -6.49 -20.38 -3.38
CA HIS A 785 -5.92 -20.00 -2.08
C HIS A 785 -4.40 -20.19 -1.99
N GLN A 786 -3.68 -20.16 -3.09
CA GLN A 786 -2.22 -20.37 -3.14
C GLN A 786 -1.43 -19.45 -2.17
N ARG A 787 -1.92 -18.25 -1.87
CA ARG A 787 -1.33 -17.37 -0.85
C ARG A 787 -1.21 -18.00 0.53
N ASN A 788 -2.15 -18.87 0.91
CA ASN A 788 -2.13 -19.54 2.22
C ASN A 788 -1.13 -20.68 2.27
N ILE A 789 -0.73 -21.23 1.11
CA ILE A 789 0.24 -22.32 1.02
C ILE A 789 1.66 -21.76 1.06
N ASP A 790 1.92 -20.67 0.35
CA ASP A 790 3.23 -19.99 0.37
C ASP A 790 3.50 -19.35 1.77
N ASP A 791 2.44 -18.90 2.48
CA ASP A 791 2.54 -18.49 3.89
C ASP A 791 2.79 -19.69 4.83
N CYS A 792 2.28 -20.88 4.54
CA CYS A 792 2.57 -22.11 5.30
C CYS A 792 4.01 -22.59 5.07
N ASP A 793 4.55 -22.51 3.85
CA ASP A 793 5.95 -22.85 3.57
C ASP A 793 6.92 -21.84 4.20
N SER A 794 6.56 -20.56 4.26
CA SER A 794 7.33 -19.57 5.02
C SER A 794 7.26 -19.79 6.53
N MET A 795 6.15 -20.31 7.07
CA MET A 795 6.00 -20.70 8.48
C MET A 795 6.73 -22.00 8.81
N LEU A 796 6.79 -22.97 7.90
CA LEU A 796 7.56 -24.21 8.05
C LEU A 796 9.08 -23.91 8.08
N ASN A 797 9.56 -23.03 7.25
CA ASN A 797 10.95 -22.56 7.25
C ASN A 797 11.31 -21.68 8.47
N MET A 798 10.32 -21.09 9.16
CA MET A 798 10.52 -20.41 10.46
C MET A 798 10.45 -21.36 11.67
N SER A 799 9.89 -22.56 11.55
CA SER A 799 9.78 -23.53 12.64
C SER A 799 11.06 -24.36 12.87
N GLU A 800 12.01 -24.35 11.94
CA GLU A 800 13.34 -24.95 12.18
C GLU A 800 14.21 -24.13 13.14
N SER A 801 13.81 -22.90 13.51
CA SER A 801 14.55 -22.08 14.49
C SER A 801 13.93 -22.03 15.90
N SER A 802 12.77 -22.65 16.14
CA SER A 802 12.16 -22.69 17.48
C SER A 802 11.36 -23.98 17.67
N GLY A 803 11.86 -24.82 18.57
CA GLY A 803 11.32 -26.13 18.85
C GLY A 803 9.84 -26.17 19.27
N TYR A 804 9.18 -27.21 18.82
CA TYR A 804 7.91 -27.80 19.29
C TYR A 804 6.64 -26.93 19.17
N ARG A 805 5.83 -27.20 18.15
CA ARG A 805 4.36 -27.31 18.26
C ARG A 805 3.81 -28.24 17.17
N SER A 806 3.00 -29.22 17.61
CA SER A 806 2.27 -30.13 16.75
C SER A 806 1.32 -29.39 15.78
N PRO A 807 1.12 -29.88 14.53
CA PRO A 807 0.18 -29.26 13.61
C PRO A 807 -1.27 -29.48 14.07
N PRO A 808 -2.20 -28.55 13.75
CA PRO A 808 -3.60 -28.71 14.08
C PRO A 808 -4.21 -29.86 13.26
N VAL A 809 -4.88 -30.76 13.97
CA VAL A 809 -5.73 -31.79 13.37
C VAL A 809 -6.95 -31.08 12.80
N PHE A 810 -7.11 -31.08 11.48
CA PHE A 810 -8.35 -30.67 10.86
C PHE A 810 -9.41 -31.76 11.10
N ALA A 811 -10.38 -31.45 11.94
CA ALA A 811 -11.63 -32.19 12.00
C ALA A 811 -12.42 -31.88 10.72
N LEU A 812 -12.72 -32.90 9.96
CA LEU A 812 -13.76 -32.86 8.92
C LEU A 812 -15.10 -33.01 9.67
N ASP A 813 -15.79 -31.93 9.84
CA ASP A 813 -17.23 -31.98 10.13
C ASP A 813 -18.01 -31.95 8.82
N ASP A 814 -19.09 -32.80 8.78
CA ASP A 814 -19.94 -33.18 7.67
C ASP A 814 -20.53 -32.05 6.83
#